data_c84cac1d4d4310557dff7768437b5463
#
_entry.id   c84cac1d4d4310557dff7768437b5463
#
_cell.length_a   1.000
_cell.length_b   1.000
_cell.length_c   1.000
_cell.angle_alpha   90.00
_cell.angle_beta   90.00
_cell.angle_gamma   90.00
#
_symmetry.space_group_name_H-M   'P 1'
#
loop_
_entity.id
_entity.type
_entity.pdbx_description
1 polymer ?
#
loop_
_entity_poly.entity_id
_entity_poly.type
_entity_poly.pdbx_seq_one_letter_code
_entity_poly.pdbx_strand_id
1 'polypeptide(L)'
;MCKYSRYLSSTLALLPGFLLLVVNLAIAGPDPSIAPPARLTSTDEMRAGSGALGERALLPGATLFSNNCASCHAGQVYKAPHTSWLEMMPARSLYRAMNEGVMRSQAAMLTEQQRVDIIEYLLQERFSKAQLAPEYHYCEGDAAKFTPYDENERAGWGKDSSRFIPRAISDLDVKDISRLKLKWSFGFPGSIRARSQPTVAMGAVYVGSQDGTVYALDLESGCVRWAFESSAEVRTGVVIGRDGDEAPLAFFGDIIANLYAVDAMTGELQWKVSADDHHSATLTGTPAYHAGVLYTPVSSLEVIGAAAVDYECCTFRGKVVAYNAQNGSVKWESYSIPQAPAETSRTSVGMRVFSPSGAPVWTSPTLDVVNNRLYFGTGENYSTPSDDNSDAIVAVHLDTGERIWSRQIFAGDAWNVGCMMSTDHPNCPKENGPDYDQGSSPLLITLADKKKVIVAGHKDGSVASYEAEMGATRNWLTRVGRGSIQGGVHFGMAAEGTRIYTPINDMNDTRNGDVLDPSSARPGLHAINAENGDVLWSHVQADTCGADRPECDPGISAPVTAIPGAVVAGHLDGHLRFYDGLSGKVLWDYDTNRSFETVNGIVASGGGMSGAGPTVAQGHLISNSGYGLYFHEPGNALLVFSVDGR
;
A
#
# COMPACT_ATOMS: atom_id res chain seq x y z
N MET A 1 -6.27 62.80 -10.82
CA MET A 1 -6.90 64.12 -10.61
C MET A 1 -8.13 63.94 -9.74
N CYS A 2 -8.06 64.61 -8.59
CA CYS A 2 -9.12 65.27 -7.82
C CYS A 2 -10.26 64.40 -7.31
N LYS A 3 -10.46 64.30 -6.06
CA LYS A 3 -10.49 65.08 -4.79
C LYS A 3 -11.92 65.27 -4.27
N TYR A 4 -12.07 65.02 -2.94
CA TYR A 4 -12.89 65.69 -1.90
C TYR A 4 -14.39 65.33 -1.82
N SER A 5 -15.08 65.35 -0.69
CA SER A 5 -14.81 65.70 0.74
C SER A 5 -16.14 65.64 1.49
N ARG A 6 -16.11 65.15 2.77
CA ARG A 6 -16.81 65.62 4.00
C ARG A 6 -18.19 66.32 3.95
N TYR A 7 -19.08 65.96 4.87
CA TYR A 7 -19.49 66.68 6.12
C TYR A 7 -20.62 65.92 6.83
N LEU A 8 -20.44 65.55 8.05
CA LEU A 8 -20.96 65.95 9.36
C LEU A 8 -22.35 66.61 9.40
N SER A 9 -23.29 66.03 10.22
CA SER A 9 -23.75 66.69 11.43
C SER A 9 -24.83 65.89 12.18
N SER A 10 -24.66 65.87 13.44
CA SER A 10 -25.41 65.40 14.60
C SER A 10 -26.88 65.80 14.67
N THR A 11 -27.73 64.94 15.28
CA THR A 11 -28.71 65.34 16.31
C THR A 11 -29.00 64.19 17.28
N LEU A 12 -28.90 64.52 18.55
CA LEU A 12 -29.27 63.73 19.73
C LEU A 12 -30.79 63.57 19.83
N ALA A 13 -31.26 62.37 20.19
CA ALA A 13 -32.52 62.22 20.93
C ALA A 13 -32.41 61.05 21.91
N LEU A 14 -32.64 61.35 23.19
CA LEU A 14 -32.64 60.45 24.34
C LEU A 14 -33.97 59.70 24.49
N LEU A 15 -33.88 58.43 24.98
CA LEU A 15 -34.72 57.74 25.99
C LEU A 15 -35.10 56.30 25.54
N PRO A 16 -35.42 55.36 26.46
CA PRO A 16 -34.66 54.82 27.58
C PRO A 16 -34.54 53.28 27.57
N GLY A 17 -33.55 52.80 28.29
CA GLY A 17 -33.55 51.57 29.08
C GLY A 17 -34.04 50.25 28.49
N PHE A 18 -33.12 49.48 27.87
CA PHE A 18 -33.19 48.03 27.90
C PHE A 18 -31.81 47.51 28.33
N LEU A 19 -31.84 46.86 29.51
CA LEU A 19 -30.69 46.16 30.07
C LEU A 19 -30.44 44.90 29.22
N LEU A 20 -29.57 45.00 28.22
CA LEU A 20 -29.05 43.85 27.52
C LEU A 20 -27.92 43.25 28.36
N LEU A 21 -28.22 42.10 29.00
CA LEU A 21 -27.20 41.20 29.52
C LEU A 21 -26.32 40.75 28.33
N VAL A 22 -25.15 41.37 28.18
CA VAL A 22 -24.09 40.84 27.31
C VAL A 22 -23.51 39.63 28.04
N VAL A 23 -23.99 38.45 27.71
CA VAL A 23 -23.30 37.20 28.01
C VAL A 23 -22.04 37.20 27.13
N ASN A 24 -20.92 37.58 27.74
CA ASN A 24 -19.61 37.31 27.18
C ASN A 24 -19.47 35.78 27.12
N LEU A 25 -19.80 35.16 25.98
CA LEU A 25 -19.21 33.86 25.63
C LEU A 25 -17.72 34.13 25.42
N ALA A 26 -16.93 33.90 26.45
CA ALA A 26 -15.51 33.68 26.29
C ALA A 26 -15.39 32.42 25.44
N ILE A 27 -15.06 32.58 24.17
CA ILE A 27 -14.52 31.50 23.36
C ILE A 27 -13.22 31.11 24.08
N ALA A 28 -13.26 29.99 24.82
CA ALA A 28 -12.08 29.40 25.40
C ALA A 28 -11.13 29.11 24.22
N GLY A 29 -10.04 29.85 24.15
CA GLY A 29 -8.94 29.48 23.26
C GLY A 29 -8.48 28.06 23.61
N PRO A 30 -7.83 27.36 22.67
CA PRO A 30 -7.31 26.03 22.93
C PRO A 30 -6.49 26.07 24.23
N ASP A 31 -6.74 25.10 25.09
CA ASP A 31 -6.07 24.95 26.38
C ASP A 31 -4.56 24.84 26.14
N PRO A 32 -3.74 25.80 26.61
CA PRO A 32 -2.30 25.76 26.41
C PRO A 32 -1.61 24.61 27.16
N SER A 33 -2.32 23.82 27.94
CA SER A 33 -1.83 22.61 28.61
C SER A 33 -1.90 21.36 27.73
N ILE A 34 -2.60 21.39 26.60
CA ILE A 34 -2.51 20.35 25.57
C ILE A 34 -1.36 20.78 24.65
N ALA A 35 -0.14 20.49 25.06
CA ALA A 35 0.97 20.48 24.11
C ALA A 35 0.54 19.56 22.95
N PRO A 36 0.68 19.99 21.67
CA PRO A 36 0.50 19.06 20.56
C PRO A 36 1.38 17.86 20.86
N PRO A 37 0.90 16.62 20.62
CA PRO A 37 1.71 15.43 20.84
C PRO A 37 3.06 15.67 20.19
N ALA A 38 4.15 15.34 20.90
CA ALA A 38 5.49 15.50 20.40
C ALA A 38 5.50 14.95 18.97
N ARG A 39 5.92 15.76 17.98
CA ARG A 39 5.96 15.34 16.58
C ARG A 39 6.75 14.06 16.51
N LEU A 40 6.07 12.96 16.21
CA LEU A 40 6.69 11.66 16.00
C LEU A 40 7.67 11.81 14.83
N THR A 41 8.81 11.16 14.91
CA THR A 41 9.67 11.04 13.73
C THR A 41 8.93 10.19 12.69
N SER A 42 9.25 10.33 11.40
CA SER A 42 8.59 9.55 10.33
C SER A 42 8.63 8.03 10.57
N THR A 43 9.62 7.55 11.30
CA THR A 43 9.75 6.16 11.72
C THR A 43 8.90 5.80 12.93
N ASP A 44 8.66 6.74 13.84
CA ASP A 44 7.74 6.54 14.97
C ASP A 44 6.28 6.51 14.49
N GLU A 45 5.94 7.32 13.49
CA GLU A 45 4.64 7.30 12.81
C GLU A 45 4.39 5.97 12.08
N MET A 46 5.42 5.37 11.47
CA MET A 46 5.32 4.06 10.86
C MET A 46 5.16 2.91 11.87
N ARG A 47 5.37 3.16 13.16
CA ARG A 47 5.36 2.18 14.24
C ARG A 47 4.26 2.40 15.27
N ALA A 48 3.29 3.25 14.99
CA ALA A 48 2.13 3.41 15.85
C ALA A 48 1.55 2.02 16.19
N GLY A 49 1.54 1.67 17.48
CA GLY A 49 1.09 0.37 17.97
C GLY A 49 2.19 -0.67 18.28
N SER A 50 3.46 -0.49 17.90
CA SER A 50 4.54 -1.35 18.37
C SER A 50 4.95 -0.95 19.80
N GLY A 51 5.11 -1.92 20.70
CA GLY A 51 5.50 -1.69 22.10
C GLY A 51 6.87 -1.04 22.21
N ALA A 52 6.93 0.29 22.25
CA ALA A 52 8.17 1.04 22.35
C ALA A 52 8.93 0.71 23.63
N LEU A 53 10.23 0.43 23.52
CA LEU A 53 11.12 0.14 24.66
C LEU A 53 11.51 1.38 25.47
N GLY A 54 10.87 2.53 25.22
CA GLY A 54 11.19 3.83 25.79
C GLY A 54 11.76 4.80 24.73
N GLU A 55 12.37 5.88 25.19
CA GLU A 55 12.96 6.87 24.28
C GLU A 55 14.09 6.24 23.45
N ARG A 56 13.91 6.17 22.14
CA ARG A 56 14.79 5.47 21.19
C ARG A 56 16.26 5.89 21.30
N ALA A 57 16.51 7.20 21.44
CA ALA A 57 17.85 7.74 21.55
C ALA A 57 18.61 7.27 22.81
N LEU A 58 17.90 6.79 23.83
CA LEU A 58 18.47 6.30 25.09
C LEU A 58 18.70 4.80 25.10
N LEU A 59 18.26 4.07 24.09
CA LEU A 59 18.50 2.62 24.01
C LEU A 59 19.98 2.31 23.80
N PRO A 60 20.53 1.25 24.40
CA PRO A 60 21.94 0.87 24.25
C PRO A 60 22.39 0.74 22.79
N GLY A 61 21.49 0.26 21.93
CA GLY A 61 21.74 0.12 20.49
C GLY A 61 21.93 1.42 19.72
N ALA A 62 21.42 2.55 20.21
CA ALA A 62 21.50 3.84 19.51
C ALA A 62 22.96 4.26 19.23
N THR A 63 23.80 4.28 20.27
CA THR A 63 25.22 4.60 20.15
C THR A 63 25.98 3.54 19.34
N LEU A 64 25.64 2.28 19.51
CA LEU A 64 26.25 1.17 18.76
C LEU A 64 25.96 1.29 17.27
N PHE A 65 24.71 1.55 16.90
CA PHE A 65 24.32 1.73 15.51
C PHE A 65 24.99 2.96 14.89
N SER A 66 24.97 4.10 15.58
CA SER A 66 25.62 5.33 15.12
C SER A 66 27.10 5.12 14.81
N ASN A 67 27.83 4.41 15.69
CA ASN A 67 29.27 4.23 15.57
C ASN A 67 29.68 3.15 14.54
N ASN A 68 28.84 2.16 14.28
CA ASN A 68 29.26 0.98 13.50
C ASN A 68 28.44 0.77 12.21
N CYS A 69 27.27 1.36 12.10
CA CYS A 69 26.32 1.04 11.02
C CYS A 69 25.91 2.27 10.20
N ALA A 70 25.67 3.42 10.84
CA ALA A 70 25.11 4.60 10.22
C ALA A 70 25.95 5.12 9.04
N SER A 71 27.28 4.98 9.07
CA SER A 71 28.16 5.40 7.97
C SER A 71 27.86 4.73 6.61
N CYS A 72 27.17 3.57 6.63
CA CYS A 72 26.71 2.90 5.40
C CYS A 72 25.19 3.01 5.23
N HIS A 73 24.43 2.97 6.33
CA HIS A 73 22.97 2.83 6.30
C HIS A 73 22.20 4.16 6.41
N ALA A 74 22.88 5.32 6.44
CA ALA A 74 22.24 6.62 6.37
C ALA A 74 22.24 7.24 4.95
N GLY A 75 22.30 6.39 3.91
CA GLY A 75 22.21 6.80 2.52
C GLY A 75 23.54 7.06 1.81
N GLN A 76 24.69 6.93 2.50
CA GLN A 76 26.01 7.20 1.89
C GLN A 76 26.51 6.07 0.98
N VAL A 77 25.98 4.86 1.15
CA VAL A 77 26.36 3.68 0.36
C VAL A 77 25.16 3.19 -0.44
N TYR A 78 25.19 3.36 -1.74
CA TYR A 78 24.08 3.11 -2.67
C TYR A 78 23.42 1.73 -2.52
N LYS A 79 24.19 0.67 -2.25
CA LYS A 79 23.67 -0.70 -2.08
C LYS A 79 23.38 -1.10 -0.63
N ALA A 80 23.60 -0.24 0.35
CA ALA A 80 23.27 -0.52 1.74
C ALA A 80 21.84 -0.05 2.03
N PRO A 81 20.90 -0.93 2.44
CA PRO A 81 19.54 -0.49 2.76
C PRO A 81 19.55 0.67 3.75
N HIS A 82 18.78 1.71 3.46
CA HIS A 82 18.66 2.86 4.36
C HIS A 82 18.13 2.44 5.74
N THR A 83 18.46 3.21 6.79
CA THR A 83 18.05 2.92 8.18
C THR A 83 16.55 2.68 8.30
N SER A 84 15.72 3.47 7.59
CA SER A 84 14.27 3.29 7.57
C SER A 84 13.82 1.89 7.09
N TRP A 85 14.61 1.23 6.24
CA TRP A 85 14.34 -0.15 5.85
C TRP A 85 14.75 -1.14 6.94
N LEU A 86 15.92 -0.92 7.56
CA LEU A 86 16.37 -1.78 8.66
C LEU A 86 15.35 -1.79 9.79
N GLU A 87 14.72 -0.67 10.04
CA GLU A 87 13.67 -0.50 11.05
C GLU A 87 12.37 -1.27 10.76
N MET A 88 12.14 -1.63 9.51
CA MET A 88 10.98 -2.41 9.06
C MET A 88 11.29 -3.88 8.82
N MET A 89 12.58 -4.28 8.91
CA MET A 89 12.99 -5.67 8.70
C MET A 89 12.59 -6.56 9.89
N PRO A 90 12.33 -7.86 9.65
CA PRO A 90 12.15 -8.83 10.73
C PRO A 90 13.38 -8.94 11.62
N ALA A 91 13.17 -9.09 12.93
CA ALA A 91 14.25 -9.26 13.91
C ALA A 91 15.23 -10.39 13.53
N ARG A 92 14.70 -11.53 13.08
CA ARG A 92 15.51 -12.67 12.62
C ARG A 92 16.36 -12.35 11.40
N SER A 93 15.86 -11.53 10.45
CA SER A 93 16.63 -11.14 9.26
C SER A 93 17.80 -10.24 9.64
N LEU A 94 17.59 -9.28 10.54
CA LEU A 94 18.66 -8.46 11.09
C LEU A 94 19.68 -9.29 11.87
N TYR A 95 19.20 -10.22 12.70
CA TYR A 95 20.08 -11.11 13.48
C TYR A 95 20.93 -11.99 12.56
N ARG A 96 20.33 -12.66 11.60
CA ARG A 96 21.05 -13.51 10.63
C ARG A 96 22.00 -12.72 9.77
N ALA A 97 21.62 -11.52 9.29
CA ALA A 97 22.52 -10.66 8.51
C ALA A 97 23.82 -10.36 9.26
N MET A 98 23.76 -10.10 10.56
CA MET A 98 24.92 -9.77 11.40
C MET A 98 25.71 -10.99 11.89
N ASN A 99 25.09 -12.16 12.00
CA ASN A 99 25.75 -13.35 12.56
C ASN A 99 26.25 -14.32 11.47
N GLU A 100 25.54 -14.47 10.37
CA GLU A 100 25.77 -15.49 9.35
C GLU A 100 25.84 -14.92 7.92
N GLY A 101 25.20 -13.75 7.71
CA GLY A 101 24.97 -13.16 6.40
C GLY A 101 25.93 -12.05 6.02
N VAL A 102 25.42 -11.13 5.19
CA VAL A 102 26.21 -10.09 4.48
C VAL A 102 26.88 -9.07 5.41
N MET A 103 26.37 -8.87 6.64
CA MET A 103 26.92 -7.95 7.64
C MET A 103 27.86 -8.65 8.65
N ARG A 104 28.12 -9.94 8.50
CA ARG A 104 28.94 -10.71 9.46
C ARG A 104 30.32 -10.09 9.71
N SER A 105 30.99 -9.64 8.65
CA SER A 105 32.32 -9.04 8.78
C SER A 105 32.28 -7.66 9.48
N GLN A 106 31.29 -6.84 9.18
CA GLN A 106 31.08 -5.53 9.80
C GLN A 106 30.68 -5.64 11.26
N ALA A 107 29.91 -6.67 11.61
CA ALA A 107 29.45 -6.94 12.96
C ALA A 107 30.43 -7.79 13.78
N ALA A 108 31.59 -8.21 13.22
CA ALA A 108 32.52 -9.16 13.85
C ALA A 108 33.09 -8.64 15.20
N MET A 109 33.22 -7.33 15.36
CA MET A 109 33.75 -6.70 16.58
C MET A 109 32.69 -6.54 17.68
N LEU A 110 31.41 -6.79 17.38
CA LEU A 110 30.31 -6.67 18.33
C LEU A 110 30.06 -8.00 19.05
N THR A 111 29.79 -7.93 20.34
CA THR A 111 29.31 -9.08 21.10
C THR A 111 27.90 -9.46 20.64
N GLU A 112 27.45 -10.68 20.97
CA GLU A 112 26.07 -11.10 20.68
C GLU A 112 25.05 -10.13 21.29
N GLN A 113 25.25 -9.71 22.54
CA GLN A 113 24.36 -8.75 23.21
C GLN A 113 24.31 -7.41 22.49
N GLN A 114 25.45 -6.88 22.05
CA GLN A 114 25.51 -5.62 21.29
C GLN A 114 24.77 -5.69 19.94
N ARG A 115 24.79 -6.86 19.28
CA ARG A 115 23.97 -7.08 18.07
C ARG A 115 22.49 -7.11 18.40
N VAL A 116 22.11 -7.73 19.50
CA VAL A 116 20.72 -7.71 20.01
C VAL A 116 20.31 -6.28 20.38
N ASP A 117 21.15 -5.51 21.07
CA ASP A 117 20.85 -4.12 21.41
C ASP A 117 20.60 -3.27 20.16
N ILE A 118 21.35 -3.49 19.08
CA ILE A 118 21.13 -2.83 17.79
C ILE A 118 19.78 -3.23 17.19
N ILE A 119 19.40 -4.51 17.24
CA ILE A 119 18.09 -4.98 16.75
C ILE A 119 16.96 -4.33 17.55
N GLU A 120 17.04 -4.34 18.88
CA GLU A 120 16.04 -3.71 19.75
C GLU A 120 15.95 -2.19 19.51
N TYR A 121 17.06 -1.51 19.25
CA TYR A 121 17.09 -0.10 18.88
C TYR A 121 16.39 0.16 17.53
N LEU A 122 16.68 -0.66 16.52
CA LEU A 122 16.05 -0.53 15.21
C LEU A 122 14.56 -0.81 15.25
N LEU A 123 14.16 -1.87 15.93
CA LEU A 123 12.79 -2.37 15.90
C LEU A 123 11.90 -1.80 17.01
N GLN A 124 12.48 -1.18 18.05
CA GLN A 124 11.74 -0.74 19.25
C GLN A 124 11.00 -1.87 19.98
N GLU A 125 11.48 -3.11 19.79
CA GLU A 125 10.88 -4.34 20.35
C GLU A 125 11.94 -5.19 21.05
N ARG A 126 11.53 -5.96 22.07
CA ARG A 126 12.41 -6.94 22.70
C ARG A 126 12.70 -8.08 21.77
N PHE A 127 14.00 -8.35 21.57
CA PHE A 127 14.43 -9.52 20.81
C PHE A 127 14.31 -10.79 21.64
N SER A 128 13.76 -11.84 21.02
CA SER A 128 13.70 -13.18 21.58
C SER A 128 14.31 -14.20 20.61
N LYS A 129 15.12 -15.12 21.12
CA LYS A 129 15.66 -16.22 20.31
C LYS A 129 14.58 -17.14 19.74
N ALA A 130 13.40 -17.19 20.34
CA ALA A 130 12.25 -17.89 19.77
C ALA A 130 11.82 -17.36 18.40
N GLN A 131 12.10 -16.08 18.10
CA GLN A 131 11.84 -15.49 16.78
C GLN A 131 12.76 -16.02 15.68
N LEU A 132 13.87 -16.70 16.02
CA LEU A 132 14.84 -17.23 15.06
C LEU A 132 14.41 -18.55 14.41
N ALA A 133 13.57 -19.32 15.07
CA ALA A 133 13.10 -20.61 14.58
C ALA A 133 11.60 -20.74 14.91
N PRO A 134 10.71 -20.12 14.09
CA PRO A 134 9.28 -20.31 14.28
C PRO A 134 8.92 -21.79 14.08
N GLU A 135 8.05 -22.29 14.94
CA GLU A 135 7.47 -23.63 14.78
C GLU A 135 6.29 -23.51 13.80
N TYR A 136 6.25 -24.40 12.81
CA TYR A 136 5.18 -24.48 11.84
C TYR A 136 4.36 -25.75 12.04
N HIS A 137 3.05 -25.63 12.02
CA HIS A 137 2.13 -26.77 11.99
C HIS A 137 2.00 -27.27 10.55
N TYR A 138 2.89 -28.16 10.14
CA TYR A 138 2.89 -28.70 8.77
C TYR A 138 1.72 -29.64 8.54
N CYS A 139 1.22 -29.60 7.30
CA CYS A 139 0.15 -30.50 6.86
C CYS A 139 0.61 -31.95 6.80
N GLU A 140 -0.31 -32.85 7.09
CA GLU A 140 -0.12 -34.30 6.96
C GLU A 140 -1.16 -34.92 6.01
N GLY A 141 -0.84 -36.08 5.45
CA GLY A 141 -1.78 -36.85 4.62
C GLY A 141 -2.24 -36.11 3.36
N ASP A 142 -3.54 -36.03 3.15
CA ASP A 142 -4.11 -35.40 1.94
C ASP A 142 -4.02 -33.87 1.97
N ALA A 143 -4.03 -33.23 3.13
CA ALA A 143 -3.86 -31.80 3.27
C ALA A 143 -2.48 -31.29 2.79
N ALA A 144 -1.45 -32.16 2.84
CA ALA A 144 -0.12 -31.85 2.31
C ALA A 144 -0.01 -31.85 0.80
N LYS A 145 -1.03 -32.36 0.09
CA LYS A 145 -1.00 -32.52 -1.36
C LYS A 145 -1.53 -31.30 -2.08
N PHE A 146 -0.91 -30.95 -3.20
CA PHE A 146 -1.40 -29.93 -4.12
C PHE A 146 -2.26 -30.56 -5.20
N THR A 147 -3.32 -29.84 -5.60
CA THR A 147 -4.04 -30.19 -6.85
C THR A 147 -3.21 -29.79 -8.07
N PRO A 148 -3.42 -30.39 -9.25
CA PRO A 148 -2.75 -29.96 -10.47
C PRO A 148 -2.94 -28.45 -10.71
N TYR A 149 -1.92 -27.79 -11.28
CA TYR A 149 -2.01 -26.37 -11.63
C TYR A 149 -2.97 -26.19 -12.81
N ASP A 150 -3.99 -25.37 -12.60
CA ASP A 150 -4.85 -24.82 -13.64
C ASP A 150 -4.88 -23.27 -13.50
N GLU A 151 -4.44 -22.59 -14.55
CA GLU A 151 -4.47 -21.12 -14.58
C GLU A 151 -5.90 -20.58 -14.45
N ASN A 152 -6.89 -21.31 -14.94
CA ASN A 152 -8.30 -20.88 -14.86
C ASN A 152 -8.89 -20.99 -13.45
N GLU A 153 -8.28 -21.75 -12.55
CA GLU A 153 -8.70 -21.88 -11.16
C GLU A 153 -7.96 -20.92 -10.22
N ARG A 154 -6.94 -20.22 -10.71
CA ARG A 154 -6.15 -19.27 -9.92
C ARG A 154 -6.97 -18.00 -9.64
N ALA A 155 -6.99 -17.57 -8.37
CA ALA A 155 -7.55 -16.30 -7.93
C ALA A 155 -6.51 -15.52 -7.11
N GLY A 156 -6.50 -14.21 -7.24
CA GLY A 156 -5.58 -13.31 -6.56
C GLY A 156 -5.35 -12.05 -7.39
N TRP A 157 -4.42 -11.22 -6.97
CA TRP A 157 -4.08 -10.00 -7.69
C TRP A 157 -3.59 -10.31 -9.12
N GLY A 158 -4.03 -9.50 -10.08
CA GLY A 158 -3.58 -9.61 -11.47
C GLY A 158 -4.12 -10.83 -12.23
N LYS A 159 -5.13 -11.52 -11.71
CA LYS A 159 -5.80 -12.59 -12.46
C LYS A 159 -6.47 -12.04 -13.72
N ASP A 160 -7.08 -10.89 -13.60
CA ASP A 160 -7.84 -10.23 -14.66
C ASP A 160 -7.64 -8.70 -14.54
N SER A 161 -7.68 -8.03 -15.68
CA SER A 161 -7.45 -6.59 -15.80
C SER A 161 -8.58 -5.71 -15.23
N SER A 162 -9.73 -6.32 -14.88
CA SER A 162 -10.88 -5.67 -14.24
C SER A 162 -11.02 -6.04 -12.75
N ARG A 163 -10.18 -6.98 -12.25
CA ARG A 163 -10.23 -7.51 -10.87
C ARG A 163 -11.58 -8.18 -10.54
N PHE A 164 -12.18 -8.74 -11.55
CA PHE A 164 -13.39 -9.53 -11.46
C PHE A 164 -13.04 -11.01 -11.35
N ILE A 165 -13.63 -11.70 -10.39
CA ILE A 165 -13.49 -13.14 -10.22
C ILE A 165 -14.78 -13.81 -10.73
N PRO A 166 -14.73 -14.49 -11.88
CA PRO A 166 -15.90 -15.12 -12.46
C PRO A 166 -16.39 -16.28 -11.60
N ARG A 167 -17.65 -16.68 -11.78
CA ARG A 167 -18.31 -17.75 -11.03
C ARG A 167 -17.55 -19.07 -11.03
N ALA A 168 -16.94 -19.41 -12.15
CA ALA A 168 -16.16 -20.65 -12.27
C ALA A 168 -14.95 -20.71 -11.32
N ILE A 169 -14.45 -19.56 -10.86
CA ILE A 169 -13.33 -19.45 -9.91
C ILE A 169 -13.84 -19.17 -8.51
N SER A 170 -14.77 -18.20 -8.35
CA SER A 170 -15.29 -17.79 -7.04
C SER A 170 -16.06 -18.91 -6.35
N ASP A 171 -16.84 -19.65 -7.12
CA ASP A 171 -17.81 -20.66 -6.65
C ASP A 171 -18.70 -20.17 -5.49
N LEU A 172 -19.00 -18.87 -5.47
CA LEU A 172 -19.81 -18.21 -4.46
C LEU A 172 -20.97 -17.45 -5.12
N ASP A 173 -22.20 -17.77 -4.74
CA ASP A 173 -23.41 -17.05 -5.15
C ASP A 173 -23.75 -15.91 -4.20
N VAL A 174 -24.34 -14.84 -4.73
CA VAL A 174 -24.87 -13.72 -3.93
C VAL A 174 -25.83 -14.20 -2.83
N LYS A 175 -26.67 -15.21 -3.11
CA LYS A 175 -27.61 -15.77 -2.12
C LYS A 175 -26.93 -16.46 -0.93
N ASP A 176 -25.67 -16.91 -1.10
CA ASP A 176 -24.93 -17.64 -0.07
C ASP A 176 -24.05 -16.70 0.78
N ILE A 177 -23.83 -15.45 0.34
CA ILE A 177 -22.99 -14.47 1.03
C ILE A 177 -23.43 -14.25 2.49
N SER A 178 -24.74 -14.15 2.74
CA SER A 178 -25.25 -13.96 4.11
C SER A 178 -25.00 -15.16 5.06
N ARG A 179 -24.59 -16.31 4.51
CA ARG A 179 -24.26 -17.53 5.25
C ARG A 179 -22.77 -17.71 5.49
N LEU A 180 -21.92 -16.78 5.03
CA LEU A 180 -20.49 -16.85 5.27
C LEU A 180 -20.18 -16.81 6.77
N LYS A 181 -19.37 -17.76 7.21
CA LYS A 181 -18.85 -17.85 8.58
C LYS A 181 -17.35 -18.13 8.55
N LEU A 182 -16.65 -17.66 9.56
CA LEU A 182 -15.24 -17.97 9.74
C LEU A 182 -15.05 -19.50 9.78
N LYS A 183 -14.21 -20.01 8.88
CA LYS A 183 -13.83 -21.41 8.80
C LYS A 183 -12.57 -21.67 9.63
N TRP A 184 -11.55 -20.88 9.38
CA TRP A 184 -10.30 -20.89 10.14
C TRP A 184 -9.61 -19.53 10.08
N SER A 185 -8.68 -19.32 11.00
CA SER A 185 -7.80 -18.17 11.05
C SER A 185 -6.35 -18.61 11.28
N PHE A 186 -5.42 -17.82 10.71
CA PHE A 186 -3.98 -18.02 10.86
C PHE A 186 -3.35 -16.74 11.40
N GLY A 187 -2.46 -16.87 12.40
CA GLY A 187 -1.74 -15.74 13.00
C GLY A 187 -0.35 -15.58 12.38
N PHE A 188 -0.03 -14.39 11.86
CA PHE A 188 1.33 -14.10 11.41
C PHE A 188 2.23 -13.81 12.63
N PRO A 189 3.30 -14.60 12.85
CA PRO A 189 4.17 -14.44 14.02
C PRO A 189 4.86 -13.06 14.05
N GLY A 190 4.83 -12.37 15.19
CA GLY A 190 5.54 -11.12 15.41
C GLY A 190 5.13 -9.98 14.47
N SER A 191 3.94 -10.05 13.90
CA SER A 191 3.45 -9.08 12.92
C SER A 191 2.38 -8.18 13.55
N ILE A 192 2.33 -6.92 13.11
CA ILE A 192 1.28 -5.94 13.43
C ILE A 192 0.55 -5.47 12.17
N ARG A 193 0.94 -6.00 11.01
CA ARG A 193 0.34 -5.69 9.70
C ARG A 193 0.37 -6.90 8.78
N ALA A 194 -0.71 -7.08 8.04
CA ALA A 194 -0.91 -8.17 7.09
C ALA A 194 -1.24 -7.57 5.71
N ARG A 195 -0.19 -7.31 4.89
CA ARG A 195 -0.28 -6.48 3.69
C ARG A 195 -0.21 -7.23 2.37
N SER A 196 0.19 -8.50 2.37
CA SER A 196 0.29 -9.32 1.15
C SER A 196 -1.08 -9.85 0.77
N GLN A 197 -1.58 -9.51 -0.42
CA GLN A 197 -2.86 -10.04 -0.87
C GLN A 197 -2.79 -11.55 -1.06
N PRO A 198 -3.70 -12.33 -0.44
CA PRO A 198 -3.73 -13.77 -0.60
C PRO A 198 -4.02 -14.18 -2.04
N THR A 199 -3.35 -15.24 -2.50
CA THR A 199 -3.62 -15.88 -3.80
C THR A 199 -4.01 -17.32 -3.57
N VAL A 200 -5.04 -17.79 -4.25
CA VAL A 200 -5.48 -19.19 -4.24
C VAL A 200 -5.10 -19.86 -5.54
N ALA A 201 -4.40 -20.98 -5.44
CA ALA A 201 -4.09 -21.87 -6.56
C ALA A 201 -3.77 -23.26 -6.01
N MET A 202 -4.04 -24.31 -6.79
CA MET A 202 -3.69 -25.69 -6.46
C MET A 202 -4.17 -26.15 -5.08
N GLY A 203 -5.35 -25.67 -4.64
CA GLY A 203 -5.91 -25.96 -3.30
C GLY A 203 -5.12 -25.36 -2.14
N ALA A 204 -4.30 -24.34 -2.39
CA ALA A 204 -3.51 -23.64 -1.37
C ALA A 204 -3.77 -22.14 -1.39
N VAL A 205 -3.60 -21.50 -0.22
CA VAL A 205 -3.52 -20.05 -0.03
C VAL A 205 -2.06 -19.66 0.06
N TYR A 206 -1.59 -18.82 -0.88
CA TYR A 206 -0.24 -18.26 -0.88
C TYR A 206 -0.30 -16.84 -0.35
N VAL A 207 0.53 -16.53 0.66
CA VAL A 207 0.52 -15.22 1.31
C VAL A 207 1.89 -14.89 1.91
N GLY A 208 2.33 -13.66 1.73
CA GLY A 208 3.52 -13.11 2.40
C GLY A 208 3.18 -12.51 3.76
N SER A 209 4.18 -12.28 4.58
CA SER A 209 4.02 -11.71 5.91
C SER A 209 5.04 -10.60 6.20
N GLN A 210 4.79 -9.84 7.27
CA GLN A 210 5.70 -8.81 7.76
C GLN A 210 7.03 -9.39 8.24
N ASP A 211 7.03 -10.59 8.79
CA ASP A 211 8.25 -11.24 9.24
C ASP A 211 9.09 -11.83 8.10
N GLY A 212 8.68 -11.62 6.85
CA GLY A 212 9.39 -12.07 5.65
C GLY A 212 9.11 -13.51 5.26
N THR A 213 8.23 -14.23 5.97
CA THR A 213 7.84 -15.58 5.58
C THR A 213 6.75 -15.53 4.52
N VAL A 214 6.91 -16.30 3.46
CA VAL A 214 5.86 -16.62 2.49
C VAL A 214 5.36 -18.02 2.79
N TYR A 215 4.05 -18.15 2.91
CA TYR A 215 3.38 -19.40 3.23
C TYR A 215 2.59 -19.93 2.04
N ALA A 216 2.58 -21.25 1.87
CA ALA A 216 1.50 -21.97 1.20
C ALA A 216 0.71 -22.74 2.27
N LEU A 217 -0.53 -22.34 2.48
CA LEU A 217 -1.43 -22.94 3.45
C LEU A 217 -2.47 -23.79 2.74
N ASP A 218 -2.85 -24.92 3.30
CA ASP A 218 -3.99 -25.68 2.78
C ASP A 218 -5.27 -24.86 2.87
N LEU A 219 -6.01 -24.73 1.76
CA LEU A 219 -7.22 -23.90 1.70
C LEU A 219 -8.32 -24.37 2.67
N GLU A 220 -8.41 -25.67 2.90
CA GLU A 220 -9.46 -26.27 3.73
C GLU A 220 -9.19 -26.18 5.22
N SER A 221 -7.94 -26.37 5.64
CA SER A 221 -7.56 -26.51 7.05
C SER A 221 -6.65 -25.40 7.59
N GLY A 222 -5.97 -24.67 6.73
CA GLY A 222 -5.00 -23.64 7.13
C GLY A 222 -3.66 -24.16 7.65
N CYS A 223 -3.39 -25.48 7.61
CA CYS A 223 -2.06 -26.00 7.94
C CYS A 223 -1.02 -25.57 6.91
N VAL A 224 0.24 -25.55 7.30
CA VAL A 224 1.36 -25.10 6.45
C VAL A 224 1.79 -26.23 5.52
N ARG A 225 1.68 -26.06 4.20
CA ARG A 225 2.26 -26.99 3.22
C ARG A 225 3.75 -26.73 3.08
N TRP A 226 4.14 -25.47 2.95
CA TRP A 226 5.53 -25.01 3.02
C TRP A 226 5.60 -23.55 3.50
N ALA A 227 6.76 -23.17 4.02
CA ALA A 227 7.11 -21.82 4.40
C ALA A 227 8.48 -21.47 3.83
N PHE A 228 8.61 -20.32 3.18
CA PHE A 228 9.85 -19.79 2.62
C PHE A 228 10.23 -18.49 3.33
N GLU A 229 11.48 -18.36 3.77
CA GLU A 229 12.00 -17.16 4.40
C GLU A 229 12.67 -16.24 3.38
N SER A 230 12.08 -15.08 3.09
CA SER A 230 12.69 -14.01 2.30
C SER A 230 13.66 -13.17 3.15
N SER A 231 14.34 -12.21 2.53
CA SER A 231 15.31 -11.35 3.23
C SER A 231 14.64 -10.26 4.07
N ALA A 232 13.41 -9.87 3.73
CA ALA A 232 12.65 -8.82 4.41
C ALA A 232 11.15 -9.06 4.24
N GLU A 233 10.31 -8.17 4.79
CA GLU A 233 8.85 -8.22 4.66
C GLU A 233 8.40 -8.42 3.21
N VAL A 234 7.46 -9.33 2.99
CA VAL A 234 6.80 -9.53 1.70
C VAL A 234 5.44 -8.84 1.74
N ARG A 235 5.37 -7.67 1.10
CA ARG A 235 4.14 -6.88 0.96
C ARG A 235 3.38 -7.19 -0.33
N THR A 236 4.08 -7.57 -1.40
CA THR A 236 3.42 -7.92 -2.67
C THR A 236 2.51 -9.12 -2.50
N GLY A 237 1.46 -9.22 -3.31
CA GLY A 237 0.77 -10.49 -3.48
C GLY A 237 1.71 -11.53 -4.10
N VAL A 238 1.45 -12.80 -3.85
CA VAL A 238 2.17 -13.91 -4.48
C VAL A 238 1.53 -14.23 -5.82
N VAL A 239 2.30 -14.19 -6.89
CA VAL A 239 1.81 -14.49 -8.25
C VAL A 239 2.21 -15.91 -8.63
N ILE A 240 1.24 -16.74 -9.01
CA ILE A 240 1.52 -18.10 -9.48
C ILE A 240 1.48 -18.11 -11.00
N GLY A 241 2.52 -18.64 -11.64
CA GLY A 241 2.61 -18.76 -13.08
C GLY A 241 3.35 -20.01 -13.51
N ARG A 242 3.07 -20.48 -14.73
CA ARG A 242 3.72 -21.63 -15.34
C ARG A 242 4.02 -21.34 -16.80
N ASP A 243 5.22 -21.63 -17.24
CA ASP A 243 5.61 -21.54 -18.64
C ASP A 243 5.55 -22.92 -19.30
N GLY A 244 4.66 -23.10 -20.25
CA GLY A 244 4.45 -24.38 -20.93
C GLY A 244 4.13 -25.51 -19.95
N ASP A 245 4.89 -26.60 -20.04
CA ASP A 245 4.77 -27.80 -19.20
C ASP A 245 5.72 -27.80 -17.99
N GLU A 246 6.44 -26.70 -17.74
CA GLU A 246 7.35 -26.57 -16.59
C GLU A 246 6.58 -26.58 -15.25
N ALA A 247 7.30 -26.76 -14.14
CA ALA A 247 6.71 -26.65 -12.81
C ALA A 247 6.17 -25.24 -12.54
N PRO A 248 5.02 -25.08 -11.87
CA PRO A 248 4.50 -23.76 -11.53
C PRO A 248 5.41 -23.07 -10.51
N LEU A 249 5.67 -21.79 -10.74
CA LEU A 249 6.47 -20.94 -9.85
C LEU A 249 5.61 -19.94 -9.11
N ALA A 250 6.01 -19.61 -7.88
CA ALA A 250 5.46 -18.56 -7.07
C ALA A 250 6.44 -17.37 -7.04
N PHE A 251 5.96 -16.20 -7.51
CA PHE A 251 6.74 -14.97 -7.62
C PHE A 251 6.27 -13.96 -6.59
N PHE A 252 7.20 -13.30 -5.92
CA PHE A 252 6.92 -12.23 -4.95
C PHE A 252 8.14 -11.34 -4.74
N GLY A 253 7.90 -10.13 -4.24
CA GLY A 253 8.93 -9.15 -3.93
C GLY A 253 8.95 -8.78 -2.45
N ASP A 254 10.16 -8.51 -1.92
CA ASP A 254 10.31 -7.97 -0.57
C ASP A 254 10.52 -6.44 -0.56
N ILE A 255 10.43 -5.85 0.64
CA ILE A 255 10.52 -4.39 0.81
C ILE A 255 11.91 -3.81 0.58
N ILE A 256 12.96 -4.62 0.45
CA ILE A 256 14.32 -4.19 0.08
C ILE A 256 14.64 -4.52 -1.38
N ALA A 257 13.62 -4.56 -2.22
CA ALA A 257 13.68 -4.72 -3.67
C ALA A 257 14.27 -6.04 -4.16
N ASN A 258 14.24 -7.12 -3.38
CA ASN A 258 14.51 -8.44 -3.95
C ASN A 258 13.24 -9.03 -4.56
N LEU A 259 13.38 -9.61 -5.73
CA LEU A 259 12.37 -10.40 -6.43
C LEU A 259 12.76 -11.87 -6.39
N TYR A 260 11.79 -12.72 -6.07
CA TYR A 260 11.99 -14.16 -5.87
C TYR A 260 11.11 -14.97 -6.81
N ALA A 261 11.60 -16.12 -7.22
CA ALA A 261 10.81 -17.23 -7.71
C ALA A 261 11.14 -18.47 -6.88
N VAL A 262 10.10 -19.10 -6.36
CA VAL A 262 10.20 -20.40 -5.68
C VAL A 262 9.30 -21.39 -6.41
N ASP A 263 9.62 -22.69 -6.34
CA ASP A 263 8.70 -23.73 -6.79
C ASP A 263 7.39 -23.64 -5.98
N ALA A 264 6.25 -23.52 -6.66
CA ALA A 264 4.97 -23.25 -6.00
C ALA A 264 4.46 -24.43 -5.16
N MET A 265 4.96 -25.65 -5.39
CA MET A 265 4.54 -26.86 -4.66
C MET A 265 5.49 -27.21 -3.51
N THR A 266 6.76 -26.81 -3.58
CA THR A 266 7.76 -27.20 -2.58
C THR A 266 8.29 -26.01 -1.75
N GLY A 267 8.15 -24.78 -2.25
CA GLY A 267 8.77 -23.59 -1.66
C GLY A 267 10.27 -23.48 -1.91
N GLU A 268 10.88 -24.36 -2.71
CA GLU A 268 12.32 -24.33 -3.02
C GLU A 268 12.67 -23.11 -3.89
N LEU A 269 13.70 -22.36 -3.48
CA LEU A 269 14.20 -21.20 -4.24
C LEU A 269 14.73 -21.62 -5.61
N GLN A 270 14.17 -21.03 -6.66
CA GLN A 270 14.63 -21.21 -8.03
C GLN A 270 15.61 -20.11 -8.42
N TRP A 271 15.24 -18.87 -8.17
CA TRP A 271 16.11 -17.71 -8.35
C TRP A 271 15.69 -16.53 -7.47
N LYS A 272 16.68 -15.64 -7.25
CA LYS A 272 16.51 -14.36 -6.56
C LYS A 272 17.33 -13.30 -7.27
N VAL A 273 16.75 -12.11 -7.53
CA VAL A 273 17.44 -10.97 -8.13
C VAL A 273 17.11 -9.69 -7.35
N SER A 274 18.01 -8.69 -7.41
CA SER A 274 17.70 -7.33 -7.00
C SER A 274 17.00 -6.62 -8.15
N ALA A 275 15.84 -6.01 -7.91
CA ALA A 275 15.09 -5.28 -8.93
C ALA A 275 15.65 -3.87 -9.18
N ASP A 276 16.36 -3.32 -8.21
CA ASP A 276 17.05 -2.04 -8.31
C ASP A 276 18.20 -1.98 -7.29
N ASP A 277 19.28 -1.27 -7.66
CA ASP A 277 20.44 -1.08 -6.78
C ASP A 277 20.33 0.17 -5.88
N HIS A 278 19.28 0.98 -6.03
CA HIS A 278 19.09 2.17 -5.19
C HIS A 278 18.78 1.77 -3.76
N HIS A 279 19.46 2.39 -2.78
CA HIS A 279 19.39 2.00 -1.36
C HIS A 279 17.99 2.13 -0.73
N SER A 280 17.11 2.92 -1.34
CA SER A 280 15.72 3.10 -0.90
C SER A 280 14.70 2.40 -1.80
N ALA A 281 15.14 1.61 -2.78
CA ALA A 281 14.24 0.87 -3.66
C ALA A 281 13.42 -0.17 -2.91
N THR A 282 12.19 -0.40 -3.38
CA THR A 282 11.25 -1.35 -2.77
C THR A 282 10.34 -2.00 -3.80
N LEU A 283 9.85 -3.20 -3.51
CA LEU A 283 8.76 -3.84 -4.24
C LEU A 283 7.49 -3.82 -3.38
N THR A 284 6.53 -3.01 -3.78
CA THR A 284 5.24 -2.84 -3.08
C THR A 284 4.05 -3.23 -3.95
N GLY A 285 4.09 -2.92 -5.24
CA GLY A 285 3.11 -3.38 -6.22
C GLY A 285 3.31 -4.86 -6.56
N THR A 286 2.21 -5.60 -6.66
CA THR A 286 2.26 -7.01 -7.05
C THR A 286 2.67 -7.13 -8.54
N PRO A 287 3.65 -7.95 -8.89
CA PRO A 287 4.01 -8.19 -10.28
C PRO A 287 2.85 -8.75 -11.11
N ALA A 288 2.86 -8.51 -12.41
CA ALA A 288 1.96 -9.17 -13.34
C ALA A 288 2.72 -10.26 -14.12
N TYR A 289 2.07 -11.40 -14.37
CA TYR A 289 2.67 -12.53 -15.09
C TYR A 289 1.89 -12.82 -16.36
N HIS A 290 2.60 -13.01 -17.47
CA HIS A 290 2.02 -13.52 -18.72
C HIS A 290 3.07 -14.28 -19.55
N ALA A 291 2.74 -15.49 -19.99
CA ALA A 291 3.50 -16.29 -20.98
C ALA A 291 5.02 -16.29 -20.72
N GLY A 292 5.45 -16.67 -19.52
CA GLY A 292 6.88 -16.78 -19.17
C GLY A 292 7.58 -15.44 -18.90
N VAL A 293 6.82 -14.33 -18.82
CA VAL A 293 7.35 -12.99 -18.49
C VAL A 293 6.70 -12.45 -17.22
N LEU A 294 7.54 -11.93 -16.32
CA LEU A 294 7.11 -11.29 -15.08
C LEU A 294 7.38 -9.78 -15.16
N TYR A 295 6.34 -8.97 -15.06
CA TYR A 295 6.40 -7.51 -15.11
C TYR A 295 6.33 -6.95 -13.69
N THR A 296 7.44 -6.41 -13.20
CA THR A 296 7.61 -6.02 -11.80
C THR A 296 7.68 -4.51 -11.66
N PRO A 297 6.76 -3.87 -10.93
CA PRO A 297 6.82 -2.45 -10.62
C PRO A 297 7.85 -2.21 -9.53
N VAL A 298 8.64 -1.15 -9.66
CA VAL A 298 9.68 -0.76 -8.71
C VAL A 298 9.39 0.63 -8.17
N SER A 299 9.30 0.71 -6.86
CA SER A 299 9.04 1.90 -6.06
C SER A 299 10.21 2.20 -5.13
N SER A 300 10.06 3.24 -4.29
CA SER A 300 11.07 3.58 -3.29
C SER A 300 10.45 4.24 -2.06
N LEU A 301 11.18 4.19 -0.94
CA LEU A 301 10.94 5.04 0.22
C LEU A 301 12.02 6.13 0.37
N GLU A 302 12.63 6.58 -0.72
CA GLU A 302 13.53 7.73 -0.67
C GLU A 302 12.81 8.99 -0.16
N VAL A 303 11.51 9.05 -0.42
CA VAL A 303 10.60 10.07 0.13
C VAL A 303 10.72 10.21 1.65
N ILE A 304 10.96 9.12 2.39
CA ILE A 304 11.17 9.12 3.84
C ILE A 304 12.59 9.57 4.18
N GLY A 305 13.60 9.14 3.42
CA GLY A 305 14.99 9.55 3.60
C GLY A 305 15.17 11.06 3.55
N ALA A 306 14.35 11.74 2.74
CA ALA A 306 14.33 13.19 2.63
C ALA A 306 13.96 13.94 3.91
N ALA A 307 13.40 13.27 4.93
CA ALA A 307 13.16 13.87 6.25
C ALA A 307 14.44 14.23 7.00
N ALA A 308 15.59 13.66 6.64
CA ALA A 308 16.88 14.04 7.21
C ALA A 308 17.41 15.31 6.52
N VAL A 309 17.73 16.34 7.30
CA VAL A 309 18.15 17.66 6.79
C VAL A 309 19.45 17.62 5.99
N ASP A 310 20.31 16.63 6.24
CA ASP A 310 21.60 16.41 5.60
C ASP A 310 21.55 15.34 4.49
N TYR A 311 20.34 14.88 4.11
CA TYR A 311 20.16 13.97 2.99
C TYR A 311 20.23 14.71 1.65
N GLU A 312 21.04 14.20 0.72
CA GLU A 312 21.08 14.70 -0.66
C GLU A 312 19.90 14.12 -1.44
N CYS A 313 18.89 14.92 -1.72
CA CYS A 313 17.61 14.46 -2.27
C CYS A 313 17.39 14.95 -3.70
N CYS A 314 16.80 14.17 -4.61
CA CYS A 314 16.54 12.73 -4.56
C CYS A 314 17.00 12.14 -5.88
N THR A 315 17.35 10.87 -5.92
CA THR A 315 17.98 10.25 -7.09
C THR A 315 17.19 9.05 -7.65
N PHE A 316 16.19 8.56 -6.95
CA PHE A 316 15.35 7.46 -7.40
C PHE A 316 14.44 7.87 -8.56
N ARG A 317 14.18 6.93 -9.45
CA ARG A 317 13.12 6.98 -10.47
C ARG A 317 12.34 5.68 -10.47
N GLY A 318 11.00 5.80 -10.46
CA GLY A 318 10.13 4.63 -10.64
C GLY A 318 10.38 3.93 -11.97
N LYS A 319 10.13 2.64 -12.03
CA LYS A 319 10.22 1.85 -13.28
C LYS A 319 9.35 0.60 -13.22
N VAL A 320 9.11 0.00 -14.40
CA VAL A 320 8.66 -1.38 -14.53
C VAL A 320 9.78 -2.17 -15.20
N VAL A 321 10.07 -3.35 -14.67
CA VAL A 321 11.08 -4.26 -15.20
C VAL A 321 10.40 -5.55 -15.65
N ALA A 322 10.66 -5.99 -16.89
CA ALA A 322 10.24 -7.29 -17.38
C ALA A 322 11.36 -8.31 -17.20
N TYR A 323 11.04 -9.42 -16.55
CA TYR A 323 11.96 -10.53 -16.32
C TYR A 323 11.53 -11.79 -17.06
N ASN A 324 12.50 -12.58 -17.49
CA ASN A 324 12.24 -13.97 -17.83
C ASN A 324 11.86 -14.71 -16.54
N ALA A 325 10.65 -15.27 -16.49
CA ALA A 325 10.12 -15.89 -15.29
C ALA A 325 10.87 -17.15 -14.84
N GLN A 326 11.55 -17.85 -15.76
CA GLN A 326 12.28 -19.10 -15.45
C GLN A 326 13.63 -18.85 -14.76
N ASN A 327 14.30 -17.72 -15.07
CA ASN A 327 15.68 -17.51 -14.61
C ASN A 327 15.97 -16.12 -14.03
N GLY A 328 14.96 -15.23 -13.96
CA GLY A 328 15.12 -13.89 -13.42
C GLY A 328 15.96 -12.92 -14.26
N SER A 329 16.33 -13.28 -15.51
CA SER A 329 17.08 -12.36 -16.37
C SER A 329 16.19 -11.21 -16.87
N VAL A 330 16.74 -9.99 -16.89
CA VAL A 330 16.05 -8.80 -17.38
C VAL A 330 15.84 -8.88 -18.89
N LYS A 331 14.62 -8.66 -19.35
CA LYS A 331 14.27 -8.51 -20.76
C LYS A 331 14.28 -7.05 -21.19
N TRP A 332 13.67 -6.17 -20.39
CA TRP A 332 13.67 -4.73 -20.58
C TRP A 332 13.32 -3.99 -19.28
N GLU A 333 13.67 -2.70 -19.23
CA GLU A 333 13.29 -1.76 -18.18
C GLU A 333 12.62 -0.54 -18.79
N SER A 334 11.57 -0.01 -18.16
CA SER A 334 10.88 1.20 -18.56
C SER A 334 10.74 2.15 -17.37
N TYR A 335 11.45 3.27 -17.40
CA TYR A 335 11.42 4.27 -16.35
C TYR A 335 10.18 5.16 -16.43
N SER A 336 9.58 5.49 -15.28
CA SER A 336 8.49 6.47 -15.16
C SER A 336 8.95 7.86 -15.63
N ILE A 337 10.15 8.26 -15.24
CA ILE A 337 10.82 9.49 -15.68
C ILE A 337 11.94 9.10 -16.65
N PRO A 338 11.87 9.46 -17.95
CA PRO A 338 12.90 9.09 -18.93
C PRO A 338 14.29 9.67 -18.62
N GLN A 339 14.34 10.92 -18.09
CA GLN A 339 15.58 11.59 -17.79
C GLN A 339 16.17 11.11 -16.46
N ALA A 340 17.47 10.88 -16.42
CA ALA A 340 18.16 10.62 -15.16
C ALA A 340 18.21 11.89 -14.31
N PRO A 341 18.08 11.79 -12.98
CA PRO A 341 18.24 12.93 -12.08
C PRO A 341 19.61 13.58 -12.22
N ALA A 342 19.65 14.91 -12.23
CA ALA A 342 20.87 15.71 -12.26
C ALA A 342 20.84 16.76 -11.15
N GLU A 343 22.01 17.19 -10.65
CA GLU A 343 22.07 18.29 -9.66
C GLU A 343 21.47 19.56 -10.26
N THR A 344 20.42 20.08 -9.65
CA THR A 344 19.73 21.30 -10.09
C THR A 344 19.93 22.48 -9.16
N SER A 345 20.11 22.21 -7.87
CA SER A 345 20.28 23.26 -6.85
C SER A 345 20.90 22.69 -5.58
N ARG A 346 20.99 23.55 -4.56
CA ARG A 346 21.37 23.15 -3.20
C ARG A 346 20.35 23.65 -2.20
N THR A 347 20.16 22.87 -1.14
CA THR A 347 19.30 23.24 0.00
C THR A 347 19.91 24.40 0.79
N SER A 348 19.13 24.98 1.71
CA SER A 348 19.58 26.03 2.64
C SER A 348 20.74 25.60 3.55
N VAL A 349 20.95 24.29 3.73
CA VAL A 349 22.06 23.71 4.51
C VAL A 349 23.19 23.18 3.62
N GLY A 350 23.13 23.42 2.30
CA GLY A 350 24.21 23.13 1.34
C GLY A 350 24.16 21.74 0.70
N MET A 351 23.15 20.89 1.01
CA MET A 351 22.99 19.57 0.40
C MET A 351 22.54 19.68 -1.05
N ARG A 352 22.99 18.75 -1.91
CA ARG A 352 22.61 18.71 -3.32
C ARG A 352 21.15 18.30 -3.50
N VAL A 353 20.48 18.94 -4.44
CA VAL A 353 19.13 18.59 -4.89
C VAL A 353 19.23 18.09 -6.32
N PHE A 354 18.66 16.91 -6.58
CA PHE A 354 18.62 16.28 -7.90
C PHE A 354 17.20 16.22 -8.42
N SER A 355 16.99 16.51 -9.71
CA SER A 355 15.69 16.50 -10.37
C SER A 355 15.88 16.20 -11.87
N PRO A 356 14.84 15.61 -12.53
CA PRO A 356 13.61 15.08 -11.96
C PRO A 356 13.84 13.76 -11.22
N SER A 357 13.11 13.52 -10.13
CA SER A 357 13.22 12.32 -9.30
C SER A 357 11.86 11.88 -8.77
N GLY A 358 11.75 10.67 -8.26
CA GLY A 358 10.49 10.11 -7.75
C GLY A 358 9.67 9.42 -8.83
N ALA A 359 8.40 9.79 -8.96
CA ALA A 359 7.41 9.12 -9.78
C ALA A 359 7.45 7.58 -9.58
N PRO A 360 7.39 7.10 -8.31
CA PRO A 360 7.53 5.68 -7.98
C PRO A 360 6.42 4.87 -8.62
N VAL A 361 6.71 3.61 -9.00
CA VAL A 361 5.69 2.69 -9.51
C VAL A 361 5.37 1.69 -8.41
N TRP A 362 4.36 2.00 -7.61
CA TRP A 362 3.91 1.12 -6.52
C TRP A 362 2.56 0.45 -6.79
N THR A 363 1.96 0.73 -7.96
CA THR A 363 0.77 0.06 -8.49
C THR A 363 1.14 -1.24 -9.20
N SER A 364 0.23 -2.22 -9.20
CA SER A 364 0.40 -3.41 -10.01
C SER A 364 0.13 -3.09 -11.49
N PRO A 365 0.97 -3.56 -12.43
CA PRO A 365 0.76 -3.34 -13.85
C PRO A 365 -0.50 -4.05 -14.37
N THR A 366 -1.15 -3.45 -15.35
CA THR A 366 -2.30 -4.02 -16.06
C THR A 366 -1.92 -4.34 -17.49
N LEU A 367 -2.19 -5.58 -17.91
CA LEU A 367 -1.77 -6.10 -19.21
C LEU A 367 -2.94 -6.08 -20.21
N ASP A 368 -2.73 -5.51 -21.39
CA ASP A 368 -3.54 -5.70 -22.59
C ASP A 368 -2.74 -6.55 -23.60
N VAL A 369 -2.77 -7.84 -23.38
CA VAL A 369 -2.03 -8.81 -24.18
C VAL A 369 -2.42 -8.76 -25.66
N VAL A 370 -3.72 -8.54 -25.93
CA VAL A 370 -4.25 -8.53 -27.31
C VAL A 370 -3.65 -7.37 -28.11
N ASN A 371 -3.46 -6.21 -27.47
CA ASN A 371 -2.93 -5.00 -28.14
C ASN A 371 -1.43 -4.76 -27.82
N ASN A 372 -0.74 -5.74 -27.21
CA ASN A 372 0.67 -5.66 -26.85
C ASN A 372 0.99 -4.42 -25.98
N ARG A 373 0.23 -4.21 -24.86
CA ARG A 373 0.39 -3.06 -23.99
C ARG A 373 0.41 -3.42 -22.52
N LEU A 374 1.13 -2.61 -21.76
CA LEU A 374 1.15 -2.62 -20.31
C LEU A 374 0.88 -1.20 -19.80
N TYR A 375 0.04 -1.08 -18.77
CA TYR A 375 -0.31 0.19 -18.14
C TYR A 375 0.08 0.17 -16.67
N PHE A 376 0.60 1.29 -16.16
CA PHE A 376 0.92 1.48 -14.75
C PHE A 376 0.69 2.93 -14.31
N GLY A 377 0.48 3.13 -13.02
CA GLY A 377 0.39 4.45 -12.39
C GLY A 377 1.73 4.86 -11.79
N THR A 378 1.95 6.16 -11.65
CA THR A 378 3.13 6.75 -11.00
C THR A 378 2.72 7.60 -9.81
N GLY A 379 3.57 7.68 -8.80
CA GLY A 379 3.43 8.61 -7.71
C GLY A 379 4.04 9.98 -7.99
N GLU A 380 4.18 10.76 -6.95
CA GLU A 380 4.67 12.14 -6.93
C GLU A 380 6.15 12.26 -7.34
N ASN A 381 6.57 13.46 -7.72
CA ASN A 381 8.01 13.80 -7.74
C ASN A 381 8.52 13.99 -6.31
N TYR A 382 9.79 13.69 -6.05
CA TYR A 382 10.40 13.83 -4.73
C TYR A 382 11.13 15.17 -4.53
N SER A 383 11.42 15.89 -5.61
CA SER A 383 12.20 17.12 -5.63
C SER A 383 11.74 18.14 -6.67
N THR A 384 12.04 19.42 -6.41
CA THR A 384 11.79 20.55 -7.33
C THR A 384 12.77 20.53 -8.53
N PRO A 385 12.32 20.83 -9.77
CA PRO A 385 10.92 21.05 -10.18
C PRO A 385 10.17 19.74 -10.38
N SER A 386 8.84 19.78 -10.17
CA SER A 386 7.95 18.71 -10.62
C SER A 386 7.94 18.61 -12.15
N ASP A 387 7.67 17.41 -12.67
CA ASP A 387 7.53 17.16 -14.10
C ASP A 387 6.16 16.55 -14.45
N ASP A 388 5.92 16.26 -15.72
CA ASP A 388 4.66 15.70 -16.21
C ASP A 388 4.60 14.15 -16.20
N ASN A 389 5.55 13.51 -15.52
CA ASN A 389 5.60 12.06 -15.35
C ASN A 389 5.13 11.58 -13.97
N SER A 390 4.98 12.49 -12.97
CA SER A 390 4.35 12.19 -11.70
C SER A 390 2.83 12.10 -11.82
N ASP A 391 2.19 11.36 -10.91
CA ASP A 391 0.73 11.28 -10.80
C ASP A 391 0.03 10.96 -12.13
N ALA A 392 0.65 10.07 -12.87
CA ALA A 392 0.33 9.80 -14.26
C ALA A 392 -0.01 8.32 -14.48
N ILE A 393 -0.75 8.07 -15.57
CA ILE A 393 -0.86 6.74 -16.16
C ILE A 393 0.11 6.69 -17.33
N VAL A 394 0.88 5.64 -17.38
CA VAL A 394 1.86 5.38 -18.44
C VAL A 394 1.47 4.10 -19.17
N ALA A 395 1.51 4.14 -20.51
CA ALA A 395 1.38 2.97 -21.37
C ALA A 395 2.70 2.69 -22.07
N VAL A 396 3.09 1.42 -22.06
CA VAL A 396 4.30 0.93 -22.74
C VAL A 396 3.99 -0.30 -23.59
N HIS A 397 4.85 -0.59 -24.57
CA HIS A 397 4.79 -1.85 -25.30
C HIS A 397 5.14 -3.02 -24.38
N LEU A 398 4.29 -4.06 -24.36
CA LEU A 398 4.44 -5.22 -23.48
C LEU A 398 5.75 -5.98 -23.75
N ASP A 399 6.16 -6.10 -25.03
CA ASP A 399 7.34 -6.85 -25.43
C ASP A 399 8.66 -6.10 -25.25
N THR A 400 8.64 -4.75 -25.33
CA THR A 400 9.87 -3.94 -25.40
C THR A 400 10.04 -2.94 -24.29
N GLY A 401 8.96 -2.61 -23.55
CA GLY A 401 8.96 -1.54 -22.54
C GLY A 401 9.02 -0.13 -23.12
N GLU A 402 8.98 0.02 -24.46
CA GLU A 402 8.99 1.33 -25.10
C GLU A 402 7.70 2.10 -24.77
N ARG A 403 7.85 3.37 -24.35
CA ARG A 403 6.73 4.24 -23.98
C ARG A 403 5.88 4.57 -25.18
N ILE A 404 4.57 4.34 -25.04
CA ILE A 404 3.56 4.71 -26.05
C ILE A 404 2.99 6.08 -25.72
N TRP A 405 2.53 6.27 -24.48
CA TRP A 405 2.01 7.55 -23.98
C TRP A 405 2.10 7.65 -22.46
N SER A 406 2.01 8.87 -21.94
CA SER A 406 1.83 9.20 -20.52
C SER A 406 0.74 10.25 -20.38
N ARG A 407 -0.05 10.18 -19.31
CA ARG A 407 -1.10 11.15 -18.99
C ARG A 407 -1.10 11.47 -17.52
N GLN A 408 -0.63 12.66 -17.19
CA GLN A 408 -0.68 13.21 -15.86
C GLN A 408 -2.12 13.54 -15.48
N ILE A 409 -2.55 13.15 -14.28
CA ILE A 409 -3.88 13.42 -13.74
C ILE A 409 -3.83 14.67 -12.86
N PHE A 410 -2.84 14.77 -12.01
CA PHE A 410 -2.60 15.87 -11.11
C PHE A 410 -1.22 16.48 -11.38
N ALA A 411 -1.17 17.79 -11.66
CA ALA A 411 0.07 18.47 -12.03
C ALA A 411 0.64 19.27 -10.86
N GLY A 412 1.97 19.37 -10.81
CA GLY A 412 2.66 20.17 -9.81
C GLY A 412 2.82 19.48 -8.47
N ASP A 413 2.68 18.15 -8.41
CA ASP A 413 2.94 17.38 -7.19
C ASP A 413 4.41 17.00 -7.10
N ALA A 414 5.14 17.74 -6.27
CA ALA A 414 6.43 17.34 -5.78
C ALA A 414 6.39 17.42 -4.25
N TRP A 415 6.65 16.30 -3.60
CA TRP A 415 6.50 16.13 -2.18
C TRP A 415 7.49 15.10 -1.62
N ASN A 416 7.84 15.25 -0.36
CA ASN A 416 8.52 14.23 0.44
C ASN A 416 8.24 14.47 1.93
N VAL A 417 8.63 13.51 2.78
CA VAL A 417 8.35 13.55 4.23
C VAL A 417 8.98 14.77 4.93
N GLY A 418 10.00 15.42 4.35
CA GLY A 418 10.50 16.72 4.84
C GLY A 418 9.39 17.76 4.96
N CYS A 419 8.39 17.74 4.05
CA CYS A 419 7.25 18.67 4.08
C CYS A 419 6.33 18.44 5.30
N MET A 420 6.21 17.19 5.78
CA MET A 420 5.47 16.90 7.02
C MET A 420 6.18 17.39 8.27
N MET A 421 7.53 17.41 8.24
CA MET A 421 8.34 17.90 9.36
C MET A 421 8.21 19.41 9.51
N SER A 422 8.30 20.13 8.41
CA SER A 422 8.09 21.59 8.31
C SER A 422 8.02 22.00 6.85
N THR A 423 7.16 22.96 6.52
CA THR A 423 7.12 23.58 5.18
C THR A 423 8.42 24.31 4.82
N ASP A 424 9.23 24.71 5.83
CA ASP A 424 10.55 25.32 5.65
C ASP A 424 11.68 24.27 5.71
N HIS A 425 11.36 22.98 5.72
CA HIS A 425 12.37 21.92 5.75
C HIS A 425 13.25 21.99 4.50
N PRO A 426 14.60 21.89 4.65
CA PRO A 426 15.54 22.06 3.53
C PRO A 426 15.27 21.18 2.31
N ASN A 427 14.76 19.99 2.51
CA ASN A 427 14.45 19.02 1.45
C ASN A 427 12.99 19.07 0.97
N CYS A 428 12.08 19.83 1.62
CA CYS A 428 10.72 19.96 1.10
C CYS A 428 10.76 20.68 -0.26
N PRO A 429 10.18 20.10 -1.33
CA PRO A 429 10.08 20.75 -2.63
C PRO A 429 9.32 22.07 -2.54
N LYS A 430 9.64 23.02 -3.43
CA LYS A 430 8.97 24.33 -3.46
C LYS A 430 7.49 24.24 -3.76
N GLU A 431 7.10 23.24 -4.52
CA GLU A 431 5.72 22.94 -4.88
C GLU A 431 4.91 22.56 -3.64
N ASN A 432 5.54 21.88 -2.66
CA ASN A 432 4.89 21.36 -1.47
C ASN A 432 3.53 20.73 -1.80
N GLY A 433 3.55 19.79 -2.74
CA GLY A 433 2.37 19.15 -3.29
C GLY A 433 1.59 18.31 -2.27
N PRO A 434 0.42 17.81 -2.63
CA PRO A 434 -0.47 17.09 -1.70
C PRO A 434 -0.14 15.61 -1.51
N ASP A 435 0.86 15.05 -2.18
CA ASP A 435 1.11 13.61 -2.25
C ASP A 435 -0.11 12.86 -2.81
N TYR A 436 -0.56 13.29 -3.99
CA TYR A 436 -1.73 12.71 -4.67
C TYR A 436 -1.33 11.77 -5.81
N ASP A 437 -0.84 10.61 -5.47
CA ASP A 437 -0.42 9.58 -6.42
C ASP A 437 -1.55 9.04 -7.30
N GLN A 438 -1.17 8.56 -8.47
CA GLN A 438 -1.92 7.55 -9.20
C GLN A 438 -1.69 6.18 -8.52
N GLY A 439 -2.25 5.99 -7.32
CA GLY A 439 -2.01 4.84 -6.45
C GLY A 439 -2.83 3.61 -6.78
N SER A 440 -3.94 3.76 -7.50
CA SER A 440 -4.80 2.65 -7.91
C SER A 440 -4.28 2.00 -9.20
N SER A 441 -4.15 0.67 -9.19
CA SER A 441 -3.85 -0.07 -10.42
C SER A 441 -4.91 0.20 -11.48
N PRO A 442 -4.54 0.61 -12.71
CA PRO A 442 -5.50 0.89 -13.77
C PRO A 442 -6.37 -0.32 -14.10
N LEU A 443 -7.65 -0.11 -14.43
CA LEU A 443 -8.52 -1.13 -14.97
C LEU A 443 -8.58 -1.02 -16.48
N LEU A 444 -8.55 -2.14 -17.19
CA LEU A 444 -8.83 -2.22 -18.62
C LEU A 444 -10.25 -2.75 -18.83
N ILE A 445 -11.12 -1.92 -19.36
CA ILE A 445 -12.55 -2.23 -19.53
C ILE A 445 -12.92 -2.19 -21.00
N THR A 446 -13.69 -3.20 -21.43
CA THR A 446 -14.30 -3.22 -22.77
C THR A 446 -15.71 -2.64 -22.68
N LEU A 447 -15.98 -1.55 -23.38
CA LEU A 447 -17.26 -0.87 -23.47
C LEU A 447 -18.26 -1.64 -24.37
N ALA A 448 -19.51 -1.21 -24.35
CA ALA A 448 -20.58 -1.85 -25.15
C ALA A 448 -20.30 -1.79 -26.67
N ASP A 449 -19.67 -0.72 -27.15
CA ASP A 449 -19.24 -0.53 -28.54
C ASP A 449 -17.95 -1.29 -28.92
N LYS A 450 -17.41 -2.11 -27.99
CA LYS A 450 -16.17 -2.90 -28.09
C LYS A 450 -14.88 -2.11 -28.01
N LYS A 451 -14.92 -0.80 -27.80
CA LYS A 451 -13.73 -0.03 -27.47
C LYS A 451 -13.20 -0.42 -26.10
N LYS A 452 -11.90 -0.36 -25.97
CA LYS A 452 -11.22 -0.54 -24.68
C LYS A 452 -10.84 0.80 -24.09
N VAL A 453 -11.08 0.94 -22.78
CA VAL A 453 -10.70 2.11 -22.01
C VAL A 453 -9.85 1.71 -20.81
N ILE A 454 -8.92 2.58 -20.45
CA ILE A 454 -8.22 2.55 -19.18
C ILE A 454 -8.97 3.44 -18.20
N VAL A 455 -9.32 2.87 -17.05
CA VAL A 455 -9.94 3.61 -15.96
C VAL A 455 -9.00 3.62 -14.77
N ALA A 456 -8.74 4.80 -14.25
CA ALA A 456 -7.82 5.02 -13.15
C ALA A 456 -8.44 5.85 -12.05
N GLY A 457 -8.33 5.36 -10.81
CA GLY A 457 -8.69 6.06 -9.61
C GLY A 457 -7.46 6.73 -9.00
N HIS A 458 -7.64 7.89 -8.41
CA HIS A 458 -6.59 8.78 -7.96
C HIS A 458 -6.76 9.18 -6.48
N LYS A 459 -5.67 9.44 -5.77
CA LYS A 459 -5.70 9.85 -4.34
C LYS A 459 -6.49 11.15 -4.12
N ASP A 460 -6.63 12.02 -5.13
CA ASP A 460 -7.45 13.24 -5.02
C ASP A 460 -8.97 12.97 -4.95
N GLY A 461 -9.39 11.69 -5.01
CA GLY A 461 -10.80 11.29 -4.99
C GLY A 461 -11.48 11.31 -6.36
N SER A 462 -10.73 11.49 -7.44
CA SER A 462 -11.25 11.42 -8.80
C SER A 462 -11.02 10.05 -9.45
N VAL A 463 -11.83 9.76 -10.46
CA VAL A 463 -11.70 8.62 -11.37
C VAL A 463 -11.73 9.14 -12.78
N ALA A 464 -10.79 8.74 -13.62
CA ALA A 464 -10.67 9.16 -15.00
C ALA A 464 -10.68 7.98 -15.97
N SER A 465 -11.24 8.16 -17.15
CA SER A 465 -11.21 7.20 -18.25
C SER A 465 -10.47 7.76 -19.46
N TYR A 466 -9.64 6.94 -20.08
CA TYR A 466 -8.84 7.25 -21.26
C TYR A 466 -9.01 6.17 -22.32
N GLU A 467 -8.91 6.55 -23.60
CA GLU A 467 -8.80 5.56 -24.67
C GLU A 467 -7.53 4.72 -24.49
N ALA A 468 -7.69 3.40 -24.45
CA ALA A 468 -6.57 2.48 -24.20
C ALA A 468 -5.50 2.55 -25.29
N GLU A 469 -5.90 2.74 -26.56
CA GLU A 469 -4.99 2.73 -27.70
C GLU A 469 -4.13 3.97 -27.80
N MET A 470 -4.74 5.13 -27.79
CA MET A 470 -4.06 6.40 -28.07
C MET A 470 -3.70 7.17 -26.79
N GLY A 471 -4.43 6.94 -25.70
CA GLY A 471 -4.25 7.68 -24.43
C GLY A 471 -4.40 9.19 -24.59
N ALA A 472 -4.69 9.65 -25.80
CA ALA A 472 -4.68 11.06 -26.16
C ALA A 472 -5.85 11.82 -25.56
N THR A 473 -6.99 11.15 -25.42
CA THR A 473 -8.25 11.76 -25.02
C THR A 473 -8.72 11.17 -23.71
N ARG A 474 -8.96 12.04 -22.74
CA ARG A 474 -9.72 11.70 -21.54
C ARG A 474 -11.19 11.67 -21.90
N ASN A 475 -11.84 10.52 -21.75
CA ASN A 475 -13.26 10.37 -22.08
C ASN A 475 -14.12 11.12 -21.05
N TRP A 476 -13.83 10.90 -19.76
CA TRP A 476 -14.50 11.57 -18.64
C TRP A 476 -13.59 11.64 -17.41
N LEU A 477 -13.95 12.51 -16.47
CA LEU A 477 -13.39 12.64 -15.14
C LEU A 477 -14.54 12.84 -14.15
N THR A 478 -14.63 12.00 -13.13
CA THR A 478 -15.64 12.08 -12.09
C THR A 478 -14.96 12.17 -10.73
N ARG A 479 -15.26 13.22 -9.96
CA ARG A 479 -14.83 13.32 -8.57
C ARG A 479 -15.84 12.63 -7.68
N VAL A 480 -15.41 11.62 -6.92
CA VAL A 480 -16.23 10.77 -6.07
C VAL A 480 -16.02 11.11 -4.59
N GLY A 481 -14.77 11.34 -4.21
CA GLY A 481 -14.35 11.69 -2.86
C GLY A 481 -13.68 13.06 -2.77
N ARG A 482 -13.32 13.46 -1.56
CA ARG A 482 -12.54 14.68 -1.27
C ARG A 482 -11.06 14.49 -1.62
N GLY A 483 -10.54 13.29 -1.37
CA GLY A 483 -9.12 12.97 -1.41
C GLY A 483 -8.43 13.17 -0.06
N SER A 484 -7.30 12.53 0.09
CA SER A 484 -6.36 12.65 1.22
C SER A 484 -4.98 12.12 0.81
N ILE A 485 -3.95 12.33 1.64
CA ILE A 485 -2.62 11.76 1.43
C ILE A 485 -2.64 10.21 1.36
N GLN A 486 -3.60 9.59 2.04
CA GLN A 486 -3.83 8.15 1.97
C GLN A 486 -5.01 7.74 1.08
N GLY A 487 -5.36 8.62 0.13
CA GLY A 487 -6.34 8.40 -0.92
C GLY A 487 -7.72 8.99 -0.60
N GLY A 488 -8.35 9.45 -1.61
CA GLY A 488 -9.53 9.08 -2.30
C GLY A 488 -9.51 7.62 -2.76
N VAL A 489 -9.15 7.34 -3.99
CA VAL A 489 -8.92 5.96 -4.43
C VAL A 489 -7.47 5.60 -4.19
N HIS A 490 -7.21 4.64 -3.30
CA HIS A 490 -5.84 4.34 -2.88
C HIS A 490 -5.25 3.13 -3.64
N PHE A 491 -5.56 1.88 -3.25
CA PHE A 491 -4.86 0.71 -3.83
C PHE A 491 -5.57 0.07 -5.03
N GLY A 492 -6.87 0.21 -5.19
CA GLY A 492 -7.46 -0.29 -6.41
C GLY A 492 -8.98 -0.51 -6.41
N MET A 493 -9.53 -0.36 -7.59
CA MET A 493 -10.92 -0.57 -7.96
C MET A 493 -11.14 -1.99 -8.50
N ALA A 494 -12.41 -2.37 -8.71
CA ALA A 494 -12.80 -3.55 -9.47
C ALA A 494 -13.97 -3.21 -10.39
N ALA A 495 -14.23 -4.02 -11.42
CA ALA A 495 -15.37 -3.79 -12.31
C ALA A 495 -16.07 -5.10 -12.71
N GLU A 496 -17.39 -5.05 -12.79
CA GLU A 496 -18.22 -6.09 -13.40
C GLU A 496 -18.82 -5.51 -14.69
N GLY A 497 -18.29 -5.92 -15.83
CA GLY A 497 -18.63 -5.31 -17.12
C GLY A 497 -18.27 -3.81 -17.14
N THR A 498 -19.26 -2.95 -17.36
CA THR A 498 -19.08 -1.49 -17.36
C THR A 498 -19.38 -0.82 -16.01
N ARG A 499 -19.69 -1.57 -14.95
CA ARG A 499 -19.86 -1.04 -13.60
C ARG A 499 -18.56 -1.12 -12.85
N ILE A 500 -17.99 0.03 -12.46
CA ILE A 500 -16.77 0.17 -11.71
C ILE A 500 -17.11 0.37 -10.23
N TYR A 501 -16.54 -0.44 -9.35
CA TYR A 501 -16.64 -0.30 -7.91
C TYR A 501 -15.43 0.47 -7.40
N THR A 502 -15.68 1.65 -6.88
CA THR A 502 -14.68 2.66 -6.50
C THR A 502 -14.64 2.79 -4.98
N PRO A 503 -13.62 2.27 -4.31
CA PRO A 503 -13.42 2.48 -2.88
C PRO A 503 -12.92 3.91 -2.65
N ILE A 504 -13.43 4.57 -1.62
CA ILE A 504 -12.99 5.90 -1.19
C ILE A 504 -12.55 5.82 0.26
N ASN A 505 -11.33 6.29 0.52
CA ASN A 505 -10.78 6.40 1.85
C ASN A 505 -11.21 7.73 2.51
N ASP A 506 -10.81 8.85 1.93
CA ASP A 506 -11.11 10.20 2.42
C ASP A 506 -10.82 10.41 3.93
N MET A 507 -9.77 9.77 4.41
CA MET A 507 -9.32 9.83 5.78
C MET A 507 -9.19 11.28 6.27
N ASN A 508 -9.55 11.55 7.52
CA ASN A 508 -9.36 12.85 8.15
C ASN A 508 -7.90 12.98 8.62
N ASP A 509 -7.07 13.55 7.77
CA ASP A 509 -5.67 13.81 8.06
C ASP A 509 -5.30 15.28 7.83
N THR A 510 -4.08 15.63 8.21
CA THR A 510 -3.45 16.90 7.83
C THR A 510 -2.60 16.68 6.59
N ARG A 511 -2.71 17.58 5.63
CA ARG A 511 -1.88 17.60 4.43
C ARG A 511 -1.02 18.86 4.44
N ASN A 512 0.31 18.69 4.46
CA ASN A 512 1.25 19.83 4.40
C ASN A 512 0.95 20.95 5.42
N GLY A 513 0.40 20.56 6.59
CA GLY A 513 -0.01 21.49 7.63
C GLY A 513 -1.48 21.96 7.53
N ASP A 514 -2.19 21.65 6.44
CA ASP A 514 -3.61 21.97 6.25
C ASP A 514 -4.51 20.84 6.78
N VAL A 515 -5.56 21.20 7.49
CA VAL A 515 -6.61 20.25 7.91
C VAL A 515 -7.65 20.16 6.80
N LEU A 516 -7.87 18.96 6.27
CA LEU A 516 -8.90 18.72 5.28
C LEU A 516 -10.31 18.86 5.89
N ASP A 517 -11.26 19.45 5.13
CA ASP A 517 -12.64 19.59 5.59
C ASP A 517 -13.34 18.23 5.74
N PRO A 518 -13.65 17.79 6.98
CA PRO A 518 -14.29 16.50 7.19
C PRO A 518 -15.71 16.43 6.63
N SER A 519 -16.40 17.56 6.46
CA SER A 519 -17.79 17.57 5.95
C SER A 519 -17.89 17.22 4.47
N SER A 520 -16.80 17.32 3.72
CA SER A 520 -16.73 16.97 2.30
C SER A 520 -16.27 15.52 2.05
N ALA A 521 -15.86 14.81 3.09
CA ALA A 521 -15.44 13.42 2.99
C ALA A 521 -16.60 12.48 2.61
N ARG A 522 -16.32 11.49 1.78
CA ARG A 522 -17.30 10.49 1.34
C ARG A 522 -16.72 9.07 1.43
N PRO A 523 -16.18 8.66 2.61
CA PRO A 523 -15.57 7.35 2.77
C PRO A 523 -16.58 6.24 2.47
N GLY A 524 -16.13 5.16 1.86
CA GLY A 524 -16.97 4.01 1.54
C GLY A 524 -16.88 3.54 0.09
N LEU A 525 -17.94 2.90 -0.40
CA LEU A 525 -17.95 2.29 -1.72
C LEU A 525 -18.94 2.98 -2.66
N HIS A 526 -18.50 3.24 -3.88
CA HIS A 526 -19.30 3.90 -4.91
C HIS A 526 -19.26 3.10 -6.20
N ALA A 527 -20.30 3.17 -7.01
CA ALA A 527 -20.28 2.60 -8.35
C ALA A 527 -20.39 3.66 -9.43
N ILE A 528 -19.57 3.52 -10.48
CA ILE A 528 -19.48 4.45 -11.61
C ILE A 528 -19.73 3.66 -12.90
N ASN A 529 -20.40 4.30 -13.87
CA ASN A 529 -20.55 3.76 -15.22
C ASN A 529 -19.29 4.07 -16.06
N ALA A 530 -18.62 3.04 -16.56
CA ALA A 530 -17.43 3.17 -17.39
C ALA A 530 -17.68 3.89 -18.74
N GLU A 531 -18.92 3.89 -19.24
CA GLU A 531 -19.26 4.53 -20.52
C GLU A 531 -19.20 6.05 -20.45
N ASN A 532 -19.62 6.64 -19.33
CA ASN A 532 -19.81 8.10 -19.24
C ASN A 532 -19.36 8.75 -17.92
N GLY A 533 -18.92 7.95 -16.96
CA GLY A 533 -18.46 8.45 -15.65
C GLY A 533 -19.60 8.76 -14.65
N ASP A 534 -20.86 8.46 -14.97
CA ASP A 534 -21.96 8.72 -14.05
C ASP A 534 -21.87 7.85 -12.80
N VAL A 535 -22.13 8.46 -11.64
CA VAL A 535 -22.25 7.73 -10.37
C VAL A 535 -23.58 7.00 -10.35
N LEU A 536 -23.52 5.66 -10.33
CA LEU A 536 -24.71 4.79 -10.32
C LEU A 536 -25.34 4.69 -8.93
N TRP A 537 -24.51 4.56 -7.91
CA TRP A 537 -24.89 4.57 -6.51
C TRP A 537 -23.69 4.93 -5.62
N SER A 538 -23.98 5.35 -4.40
CA SER A 538 -22.99 5.68 -3.36
C SER A 538 -23.41 5.06 -2.04
N HIS A 539 -22.52 4.31 -1.42
CA HIS A 539 -22.62 3.89 -0.02
C HIS A 539 -21.54 4.63 0.78
N VAL A 540 -21.93 5.76 1.37
CA VAL A 540 -21.05 6.50 2.29
C VAL A 540 -21.12 5.79 3.64
N GLN A 541 -19.98 5.29 4.09
CA GLN A 541 -19.87 4.58 5.36
C GLN A 541 -19.98 5.56 6.53
N ALA A 542 -20.88 5.28 7.46
CA ALA A 542 -20.96 6.02 8.69
C ALA A 542 -19.73 5.75 9.57
N ASP A 543 -19.24 6.77 10.25
CA ASP A 543 -18.18 6.62 11.24
C ASP A 543 -18.72 5.86 12.47
N THR A 544 -18.16 4.65 12.69
CA THR A 544 -18.49 3.76 13.82
C THR A 544 -17.31 3.61 14.79
N CYS A 545 -16.24 4.37 14.59
CA CYS A 545 -14.99 4.18 15.32
C CYS A 545 -15.07 4.57 16.79
N GLY A 546 -15.71 5.68 17.11
CA GLY A 546 -15.75 6.20 18.48
C GLY A 546 -14.42 6.84 18.93
N ALA A 547 -14.44 7.53 20.07
CA ALA A 547 -13.29 8.30 20.55
C ALA A 547 -12.16 7.46 21.15
N ASP A 548 -12.42 6.22 21.47
CA ASP A 548 -11.50 5.25 22.08
C ASP A 548 -10.71 4.42 21.05
N ARG A 549 -10.96 4.64 19.76
CA ARG A 549 -10.25 4.00 18.62
C ARG A 549 -9.64 5.07 17.70
N PRO A 550 -8.57 5.75 18.11
CA PRO A 550 -8.01 6.90 17.37
C PRO A 550 -7.41 6.53 16.01
N GLU A 551 -7.04 5.26 15.80
CA GLU A 551 -6.46 4.75 14.53
C GLU A 551 -7.52 4.09 13.64
N CYS A 552 -8.80 4.23 13.97
CA CYS A 552 -9.93 3.70 13.22
C CYS A 552 -10.47 4.77 12.26
N ASP A 553 -10.81 4.38 11.04
CA ASP A 553 -11.43 5.22 10.01
C ASP A 553 -12.53 4.43 9.29
N PRO A 554 -13.62 5.06 8.85
CA PRO A 554 -14.68 4.37 8.12
C PRO A 554 -14.31 4.04 6.67
N GLY A 555 -13.22 4.60 6.14
CA GLY A 555 -12.85 4.56 4.74
C GLY A 555 -12.41 3.19 4.22
N ILE A 556 -12.29 3.10 2.90
CA ILE A 556 -11.77 1.94 2.20
C ILE A 556 -10.47 2.32 1.50
N SER A 557 -9.35 1.94 2.08
CA SER A 557 -8.02 2.08 1.48
C SER A 557 -7.65 0.83 0.66
N ALA A 558 -7.99 -0.35 1.15
CA ALA A 558 -7.71 -1.62 0.49
C ALA A 558 -8.36 -1.73 -0.90
N PRO A 559 -7.74 -2.45 -1.84
CA PRO A 559 -8.38 -2.76 -3.10
C PRO A 559 -9.60 -3.66 -2.89
N VAL A 560 -10.61 -3.49 -3.75
CA VAL A 560 -11.85 -4.28 -3.70
C VAL A 560 -11.82 -5.41 -4.72
N THR A 561 -12.62 -6.45 -4.50
CA THR A 561 -12.76 -7.60 -5.41
C THR A 561 -14.21 -7.81 -5.78
N ALA A 562 -14.51 -7.87 -7.08
CA ALA A 562 -15.83 -8.10 -7.61
C ALA A 562 -16.04 -9.58 -7.98
N ILE A 563 -17.23 -10.10 -7.68
CA ILE A 563 -17.74 -11.38 -8.14
C ILE A 563 -19.10 -11.15 -8.81
N PRO A 564 -19.71 -12.13 -9.52
CA PRO A 564 -20.99 -11.90 -10.15
C PRO A 564 -22.06 -11.38 -9.20
N GLY A 565 -22.49 -10.13 -9.42
CA GLY A 565 -23.54 -9.44 -8.67
C GLY A 565 -23.15 -8.90 -7.29
N ALA A 566 -21.90 -9.03 -6.87
CA ALA A 566 -21.45 -8.51 -5.57
C ALA A 566 -20.00 -8.02 -5.59
N VAL A 567 -19.64 -7.19 -4.61
CA VAL A 567 -18.28 -6.71 -4.41
C VAL A 567 -17.93 -6.76 -2.92
N VAL A 568 -16.70 -7.19 -2.61
CA VAL A 568 -16.19 -7.29 -1.24
C VAL A 568 -15.09 -6.27 -1.01
N ALA A 569 -15.12 -5.62 0.15
CA ALA A 569 -14.17 -4.61 0.60
C ALA A 569 -13.77 -4.83 2.06
N GLY A 570 -12.48 -4.65 2.35
CA GLY A 570 -11.96 -4.49 3.70
C GLY A 570 -11.86 -3.00 4.04
N HIS A 571 -12.33 -2.63 5.22
CA HIS A 571 -12.40 -1.25 5.70
C HIS A 571 -11.33 -0.94 6.75
N LEU A 572 -11.02 0.33 6.91
CA LEU A 572 -10.09 0.77 7.96
C LEU A 572 -10.70 0.70 9.37
N ASP A 573 -12.05 0.63 9.48
CA ASP A 573 -12.75 0.36 10.75
C ASP A 573 -12.67 -1.10 11.22
N GLY A 574 -11.95 -1.95 10.48
CA GLY A 574 -11.79 -3.37 10.79
C GLY A 574 -12.95 -4.25 10.30
N HIS A 575 -13.89 -3.73 9.53
CA HIS A 575 -14.99 -4.50 8.99
C HIS A 575 -14.73 -5.00 7.56
N LEU A 576 -15.06 -6.24 7.32
CA LEU A 576 -15.08 -6.86 6.00
C LEU A 576 -16.53 -6.95 5.52
N ARG A 577 -16.84 -6.27 4.40
CA ARG A 577 -18.23 -6.12 3.93
C ARG A 577 -18.40 -6.59 2.49
N PHE A 578 -19.49 -7.34 2.23
CA PHE A 578 -20.00 -7.56 0.90
C PHE A 578 -21.15 -6.60 0.59
N TYR A 579 -21.12 -6.06 -0.61
CA TYR A 579 -22.13 -5.15 -1.13
C TYR A 579 -22.82 -5.76 -2.36
N ASP A 580 -24.11 -5.51 -2.47
CA ASP A 580 -24.87 -5.80 -3.70
C ASP A 580 -24.37 -4.91 -4.84
N GLY A 581 -23.97 -5.52 -5.93
CA GLY A 581 -23.34 -4.81 -7.05
C GLY A 581 -24.26 -3.81 -7.75
N LEU A 582 -25.58 -3.99 -7.69
CA LEU A 582 -26.54 -3.10 -8.36
C LEU A 582 -26.96 -1.91 -7.49
N SER A 583 -27.07 -2.11 -6.18
CA SER A 583 -27.67 -1.12 -5.28
C SER A 583 -26.70 -0.54 -4.23
N GLY A 584 -25.53 -1.15 -4.03
CA GLY A 584 -24.60 -0.78 -2.96
C GLY A 584 -25.10 -1.13 -1.55
N LYS A 585 -26.16 -1.94 -1.43
CA LYS A 585 -26.66 -2.41 -0.14
C LYS A 585 -25.70 -3.43 0.47
N VAL A 586 -25.39 -3.30 1.76
CA VAL A 586 -24.61 -4.30 2.49
C VAL A 586 -25.38 -5.62 2.55
N LEU A 587 -24.76 -6.69 2.06
CA LEU A 587 -25.27 -8.05 2.08
C LEU A 587 -24.77 -8.86 3.27
N TRP A 588 -23.56 -8.55 3.72
CA TRP A 588 -22.88 -9.21 4.82
C TRP A 588 -21.82 -8.27 5.41
N ASP A 589 -21.69 -8.29 6.73
CA ASP A 589 -20.76 -7.46 7.49
C ASP A 589 -20.16 -8.30 8.60
N TYR A 590 -18.82 -8.29 8.71
CA TYR A 590 -18.09 -9.03 9.71
C TYR A 590 -17.03 -8.14 10.37
N ASP A 591 -17.18 -7.93 11.67
CA ASP A 591 -16.20 -7.23 12.49
C ASP A 591 -14.99 -8.13 12.76
N THR A 592 -13.84 -7.75 12.22
CA THR A 592 -12.57 -8.45 12.42
C THR A 592 -11.75 -7.88 13.58
N ASN A 593 -12.16 -6.74 14.18
CA ASN A 593 -11.42 -6.07 15.25
C ASN A 593 -11.59 -6.80 16.59
N ARG A 594 -11.04 -8.00 16.65
CA ARG A 594 -11.08 -8.89 17.82
C ARG A 594 -9.94 -9.90 17.77
N SER A 595 -9.72 -10.59 18.89
CA SER A 595 -8.79 -11.72 18.96
C SER A 595 -9.38 -12.97 18.30
N PHE A 596 -8.51 -13.78 17.70
CA PHE A 596 -8.84 -15.05 17.04
C PHE A 596 -8.01 -16.19 17.64
N GLU A 597 -8.66 -17.33 17.84
CA GLU A 597 -7.98 -18.61 17.99
C GLU A 597 -7.54 -19.09 16.60
N THR A 598 -6.27 -19.42 16.44
CA THR A 598 -5.68 -19.69 15.14
C THR A 598 -5.26 -21.15 15.00
N VAL A 599 -5.25 -21.65 13.77
CA VAL A 599 -4.84 -23.04 13.45
C VAL A 599 -3.36 -23.29 13.70
N ASN A 600 -2.54 -22.25 13.78
CA ASN A 600 -1.10 -22.34 14.08
C ASN A 600 -0.74 -21.96 15.53
N GLY A 601 -1.72 -21.75 16.40
CA GLY A 601 -1.52 -21.46 17.83
C GLY A 601 -0.94 -20.07 18.14
N ILE A 602 -0.70 -19.22 17.13
CA ILE A 602 -0.27 -17.85 17.31
C ILE A 602 -1.48 -16.99 17.66
N VAL A 603 -1.44 -16.26 18.75
CA VAL A 603 -2.50 -15.30 19.09
C VAL A 603 -2.56 -14.25 18.00
N ALA A 604 -3.73 -14.11 17.38
CA ALA A 604 -3.97 -13.12 16.34
C ALA A 604 -5.08 -12.16 16.73
N SER A 605 -4.97 -10.93 16.25
CA SER A 605 -6.03 -9.93 16.27
C SER A 605 -6.22 -9.35 14.87
N GLY A 606 -7.44 -9.00 14.55
CA GLY A 606 -7.72 -8.17 13.40
C GLY A 606 -7.59 -6.70 13.74
N GLY A 607 -7.69 -5.85 12.73
CA GLY A 607 -7.60 -4.40 12.80
C GLY A 607 -7.97 -3.78 11.45
N GLY A 608 -7.49 -2.56 11.17
CA GLY A 608 -7.74 -1.88 9.91
C GLY A 608 -7.29 -2.70 8.69
N MET A 609 -7.99 -2.59 7.56
CA MET A 609 -7.61 -3.28 6.32
C MET A 609 -7.16 -2.27 5.27
N SER A 610 -5.89 -2.35 4.89
CA SER A 610 -5.27 -1.50 3.86
C SER A 610 -4.19 -2.30 3.11
N GLY A 611 -3.92 -1.92 1.87
CA GLY A 611 -2.90 -2.55 1.01
C GLY A 611 -3.33 -3.86 0.38
N ALA A 612 -3.67 -4.88 1.16
CA ALA A 612 -4.15 -6.17 0.67
C ALA A 612 -5.67 -6.18 0.50
N GLY A 613 -6.16 -6.56 -0.68
CA GLY A 613 -7.58 -6.79 -0.91
C GLY A 613 -8.00 -8.22 -0.55
N PRO A 614 -9.30 -8.44 -0.32
CA PRO A 614 -9.84 -9.78 -0.15
C PRO A 614 -9.77 -10.58 -1.46
N THR A 615 -9.66 -11.89 -1.35
CA THR A 615 -9.70 -12.84 -2.48
C THR A 615 -10.88 -13.78 -2.31
N VAL A 616 -11.59 -14.05 -3.41
CA VAL A 616 -12.70 -15.01 -3.43
C VAL A 616 -12.36 -16.14 -4.37
N ALA A 617 -12.37 -17.38 -3.89
CA ALA A 617 -12.02 -18.55 -4.71
C ALA A 617 -12.61 -19.83 -4.10
N GLN A 618 -13.09 -20.73 -4.96
CA GLN A 618 -13.49 -22.09 -4.58
C GLN A 618 -14.44 -22.10 -3.36
N GLY A 619 -15.44 -21.22 -3.35
CA GLY A 619 -16.41 -21.09 -2.27
C GLY A 619 -15.92 -20.39 -1.00
N HIS A 620 -14.69 -19.88 -1.00
CA HIS A 620 -14.07 -19.22 0.14
C HIS A 620 -13.87 -17.72 -0.09
N LEU A 621 -13.99 -16.95 0.99
CA LEU A 621 -13.52 -15.56 1.09
C LEU A 621 -12.28 -15.56 1.99
N ILE A 622 -11.17 -15.04 1.48
CA ILE A 622 -9.88 -14.97 2.18
C ILE A 622 -9.48 -13.49 2.32
N SER A 623 -9.19 -13.04 3.53
CA SER A 623 -8.78 -11.67 3.79
C SER A 623 -7.75 -11.58 4.91
N ASN A 624 -6.76 -10.74 4.71
CA ASN A 624 -5.92 -10.25 5.80
C ASN A 624 -6.69 -9.21 6.63
N SER A 625 -6.36 -9.09 7.91
CA SER A 625 -6.86 -8.05 8.81
C SER A 625 -5.76 -7.57 9.75
N GLY A 626 -5.56 -6.26 9.78
CA GLY A 626 -4.55 -5.56 10.54
C GLY A 626 -3.55 -4.79 9.67
N TYR A 627 -3.34 -3.50 9.99
CA TYR A 627 -2.44 -2.64 9.23
C TYR A 627 -1.78 -1.59 10.14
N GLY A 628 -1.03 -2.03 11.16
CA GLY A 628 -0.32 -1.15 12.11
C GLY A 628 0.76 -0.30 11.43
N LEU A 629 0.34 0.62 10.56
CA LEU A 629 1.15 1.55 9.79
C LEU A 629 0.27 2.72 9.35
N TYR A 630 0.83 3.94 9.22
CA TYR A 630 0.12 5.12 8.75
C TYR A 630 -1.17 5.43 9.54
N PHE A 631 -1.13 5.29 10.87
CA PHE A 631 -2.26 5.56 11.78
C PHE A 631 -3.48 4.64 11.53
N HIS A 632 -3.25 3.39 11.17
CA HIS A 632 -4.29 2.38 11.05
C HIS A 632 -4.16 1.32 12.14
N GLU A 633 -5.27 0.73 12.53
CA GLU A 633 -5.33 -0.26 13.59
C GLU A 633 -4.48 -1.50 13.28
N PRO A 634 -3.56 -1.89 14.19
CA PRO A 634 -2.69 -3.04 14.00
C PRO A 634 -3.47 -4.36 14.05
N GLY A 635 -2.87 -5.38 13.45
CA GLY A 635 -3.36 -6.76 13.51
C GLY A 635 -2.48 -7.68 12.67
N ASN A 636 -2.64 -8.99 12.87
CA ASN A 636 -1.81 -10.01 12.24
C ASN A 636 -2.60 -11.25 11.81
N ALA A 637 -3.88 -11.07 11.48
CA ALA A 637 -4.75 -12.18 11.16
C ALA A 637 -4.90 -12.39 9.64
N LEU A 638 -4.85 -13.65 9.21
CA LEU A 638 -5.43 -14.13 7.95
C LEU A 638 -6.70 -14.89 8.28
N LEU A 639 -7.80 -14.51 7.66
CA LEU A 639 -9.14 -15.02 7.92
C LEU A 639 -9.68 -15.71 6.67
N VAL A 640 -10.21 -16.91 6.82
CA VAL A 640 -10.85 -17.67 5.75
C VAL A 640 -12.27 -18.02 6.15
N PHE A 641 -13.19 -17.63 5.29
CA PHE A 641 -14.62 -17.82 5.45
C PHE A 641 -15.13 -18.76 4.36
N SER A 642 -16.13 -19.55 4.70
CA SER A 642 -16.89 -20.38 3.75
C SER A 642 -18.37 -20.38 4.09
N VAL A 643 -19.20 -20.92 3.20
CA VAL A 643 -20.62 -21.05 3.46
C VAL A 643 -20.84 -22.00 4.65
N ASP A 644 -21.53 -21.50 5.68
CA ASP A 644 -21.78 -22.17 6.97
C ASP A 644 -20.50 -22.54 7.77
N GLY A 645 -19.31 -22.07 7.37
CA GLY A 645 -18.04 -22.38 8.02
C GLY A 645 -17.51 -23.81 7.74
N ARG A 646 -17.91 -24.40 6.61
CA ARG A 646 -17.60 -25.80 6.25
C ARG A 646 -16.52 -25.89 5.17
#